data_55e4f11393949396ce78a2397bd47629
#
_entry.id   55e4f11393949396ce78a2397bd47629
#
_cell.length_a   1.000
_cell.length_b   1.000
_cell.length_c   1.000
_cell.angle_alpha   90.00
_cell.angle_beta   90.00
_cell.angle_gamma   90.00
#
_symmetry.space_group_name_H-M   'P 1'
#
loop_
_entity.id
_entity.type
_entity.pdbx_description
1 polymer ?
#
loop_
_entity_poly.entity_id
_entity_poly.type
_entity_poly.pdbx_seq_one_letter_code
_entity_poly.pdbx_strand_id
1 'polypeptide(L)'
;MTNTFRADSAEFLSAIELRAVFIRYCVENGSSEAALAVFDAFCLTYGTATTDIHVVVQAHGLDEDAARRVLKGYFSAWPILGRHSDSLPAAPAPALFAAKSASLMAMFGGQLGADNYLDEATWLLDVYRPLLLGFVSRMSAFLHRESQDKRISRMYPQGFDVLRWLTTPGAAPSESYLLSSPICMPLYGLIQLMHVVVLCKTLGVSPGDLARRFKVAVGHSLGIGIAAAFSTLSDKQSLYDIGERILGIQLLVGVFPQLHYPIHRLAISATNDASQDMSGEPRPMLSVQGVTKPALEQLLAKFNSRLSSPDEHAYLAVANSYDRFLVASQAKSAVELAEFLRSESAGADEDQSRIPYPKRKPVIVAQYTTISVPYHSVLLEGAADEAYAVAVEKGWVLRSGDMQIAVRAGDDGHDIRSEADLTRYLIDSICVLPVNWPQATQYPGITHIVDFGPGGLSGFGFVAYKSIEGSGVSIVCTGVLVPHSSKSYLSSKADLYKANLADVTAVPNWGAEYGPKLVRAAHNGELQIDTPMSRVLGAPTVMVGAMMPTTINEHFIVAVNKAGYHTELAGGGIITEPDLERRISNLVRLSQPGQGITLNCIYIDQRQWSFQFPALLRMRAKGVPIAGLCIGGGVPSLDSATAIINSLRSAGIRHVAFKPNAASAIRDVVNIARAHADFPIVLQWTGGRAGGHHS
;
A
#
# COMPACT_ATOMS: atom_id res chain seq x y z
N MET A 1 5.21 -1.54 48.56
CA MET A 1 4.86 -1.81 47.16
C MET A 1 6.08 -1.98 46.23
N THR A 2 7.21 -1.34 46.46
CA THR A 2 8.40 -1.42 45.59
C THR A 2 9.17 -2.74 45.67
N ASN A 3 8.98 -3.58 46.66
CA ASN A 3 9.75 -4.82 46.81
C ASN A 3 9.17 -6.08 46.14
N THR A 4 7.98 -6.00 45.55
CA THR A 4 7.31 -7.15 44.92
C THR A 4 7.10 -7.03 43.42
N PHE A 5 7.34 -5.84 42.86
CA PHE A 5 7.28 -5.68 41.40
C PHE A 5 8.58 -6.17 40.75
N ARG A 6 8.53 -7.35 40.16
CA ARG A 6 9.55 -7.83 39.21
C ARG A 6 8.86 -7.95 37.86
N ALA A 7 9.25 -7.12 36.90
CA ALA A 7 8.91 -7.39 35.53
C ALA A 7 9.73 -8.60 35.07
N ASP A 8 9.09 -9.66 34.64
CA ASP A 8 9.80 -10.73 33.94
C ASP A 8 10.54 -10.09 32.75
N SER A 9 11.86 -10.22 32.73
CA SER A 9 12.75 -9.54 31.74
C SER A 9 12.91 -8.01 31.89
N ALA A 10 12.76 -7.42 33.06
CA ALA A 10 12.89 -5.97 33.30
C ALA A 10 14.25 -5.37 32.84
N GLU A 11 15.28 -6.19 32.66
CA GLU A 11 16.61 -5.77 32.19
C GLU A 11 16.63 -5.23 30.78
N PHE A 12 15.58 -5.51 29.97
CA PHE A 12 15.50 -5.12 28.56
C PHE A 12 14.40 -4.08 28.26
N LEU A 13 13.64 -3.62 29.26
CA LEU A 13 12.58 -2.65 29.05
C LEU A 13 13.12 -1.22 29.09
N SER A 14 12.67 -0.39 28.14
CA SER A 14 12.91 1.05 28.17
C SER A 14 12.20 1.71 29.37
N ALA A 15 12.63 2.92 29.75
CA ALA A 15 12.03 3.63 30.89
C ALA A 15 10.53 3.91 30.73
N ILE A 16 10.06 4.16 29.50
CA ILE A 16 8.64 4.39 29.23
C ILE A 16 7.83 3.09 29.34
N GLU A 17 8.37 1.96 28.85
CA GLU A 17 7.73 0.66 28.99
C GLU A 17 7.59 0.24 30.44
N LEU A 18 8.68 0.35 31.21
CA LEU A 18 8.69 -0.02 32.64
C LEU A 18 7.63 0.76 33.43
N ARG A 19 7.51 2.07 33.14
CA ARG A 19 6.50 2.91 33.79
C ARG A 19 5.07 2.54 33.35
N ALA A 20 4.86 2.23 32.10
CA ALA A 20 3.55 1.80 31.58
C ALA A 20 3.14 0.43 32.15
N VAL A 21 4.06 -0.53 32.26
CA VAL A 21 3.83 -1.83 32.91
C VAL A 21 3.54 -1.63 34.39
N PHE A 22 4.20 -0.67 35.07
CA PHE A 22 3.95 -0.35 36.47
C PHE A 22 2.57 0.30 36.69
N ILE A 23 2.08 1.14 35.77
CA ILE A 23 0.69 1.64 35.81
C ILE A 23 -0.27 0.47 35.82
N ARG A 24 -0.12 -0.48 34.88
CA ARG A 24 -1.00 -1.65 34.80
C ARG A 24 -0.96 -2.49 36.09
N TYR A 25 0.24 -2.73 36.62
CA TYR A 25 0.38 -3.44 37.90
C TYR A 25 -0.38 -2.75 39.03
N CYS A 26 -0.29 -1.41 39.13
CA CYS A 26 -1.03 -0.65 40.15
C CYS A 26 -2.55 -0.70 39.92
N VAL A 27 -3.02 -0.72 38.69
CA VAL A 27 -4.44 -0.87 38.34
C VAL A 27 -4.97 -2.25 38.76
N GLU A 28 -4.19 -3.31 38.53
CA GLU A 28 -4.60 -4.69 38.83
C GLU A 28 -4.45 -5.07 40.31
N ASN A 29 -3.48 -4.53 41.03
CA ASN A 29 -3.07 -4.98 42.35
C ASN A 29 -3.02 -3.87 43.41
N GLY A 30 -3.19 -2.61 43.03
CA GLY A 30 -3.09 -1.44 43.90
C GLY A 30 -4.43 -0.81 44.23
N SER A 31 -4.39 0.29 45.01
CA SER A 31 -5.54 1.15 45.18
C SER A 31 -5.72 2.05 43.96
N SER A 32 -6.96 2.49 43.69
CA SER A 32 -7.24 3.46 42.63
C SER A 32 -6.42 4.74 42.77
N GLU A 33 -6.20 5.20 44.00
CA GLU A 33 -5.41 6.39 44.33
C GLU A 33 -3.92 6.20 43.90
N ALA A 34 -3.32 5.06 44.24
CA ALA A 34 -1.95 4.75 43.83
C ALA A 34 -1.80 4.63 42.29
N ALA A 35 -2.76 4.00 41.66
CA ALA A 35 -2.77 3.87 40.18
C ALA A 35 -2.90 5.24 39.49
N LEU A 36 -3.75 6.15 40.02
CA LEU A 36 -3.90 7.52 39.55
C LEU A 36 -2.61 8.31 39.70
N ALA A 37 -1.98 8.27 40.87
CA ALA A 37 -0.72 8.99 41.13
C ALA A 37 0.39 8.56 40.18
N VAL A 38 0.51 7.26 39.89
CA VAL A 38 1.49 6.72 38.94
C VAL A 38 1.15 7.14 37.52
N PHE A 39 -0.12 7.12 37.15
CA PHE A 39 -0.59 7.55 35.82
C PHE A 39 -0.35 9.05 35.60
N ASP A 40 -0.66 9.90 36.56
CA ASP A 40 -0.42 11.35 36.46
C ASP A 40 1.08 11.66 36.36
N ALA A 41 1.93 10.96 37.10
CA ALA A 41 3.38 11.07 36.98
C ALA A 41 3.88 10.63 35.58
N PHE A 42 3.28 9.61 34.99
CA PHE A 42 3.57 9.20 33.61
C PHE A 42 3.16 10.29 32.62
N CYS A 43 1.94 10.80 32.74
CA CYS A 43 1.42 11.85 31.87
C CYS A 43 2.27 13.12 31.92
N LEU A 44 2.71 13.52 33.11
CA LEU A 44 3.60 14.66 33.31
C LEU A 44 4.98 14.42 32.66
N THR A 45 5.54 13.22 32.86
CA THR A 45 6.89 12.89 32.36
C THR A 45 6.94 12.84 30.84
N TYR A 46 5.91 12.34 30.18
CA TYR A 46 5.88 12.13 28.72
C TYR A 46 4.99 13.12 27.98
N GLY A 47 4.42 14.11 28.67
CA GLY A 47 3.65 15.19 28.05
C GLY A 47 2.32 14.72 27.42
N THR A 48 1.74 13.59 27.89
CA THR A 48 0.50 13.05 27.29
C THR A 48 -0.74 13.88 27.60
N ALA A 49 -0.63 14.94 28.42
CA ALA A 49 -1.70 15.93 28.60
C ALA A 49 -1.90 16.83 27.36
N THR A 50 -0.85 17.04 26.59
CA THR A 50 -0.86 17.92 25.40
C THR A 50 -0.55 17.17 24.09
N THR A 51 0.00 15.98 24.18
CA THR A 51 0.39 15.16 23.02
C THR A 51 -0.23 13.78 23.15
N ASP A 52 -0.88 13.30 22.12
CA ASP A 52 -1.51 11.97 22.15
C ASP A 52 -0.47 10.87 22.38
N ILE A 53 -0.84 9.85 23.12
CA ILE A 53 0.06 8.73 23.52
C ILE A 53 0.65 8.00 22.29
N HIS A 54 -0.08 7.87 21.17
CA HIS A 54 0.44 7.23 19.97
C HIS A 54 1.58 8.04 19.35
N VAL A 55 1.50 9.38 19.40
CA VAL A 55 2.58 10.28 18.96
C VAL A 55 3.79 10.16 19.88
N VAL A 56 3.57 10.09 21.19
CA VAL A 56 4.63 9.87 22.18
C VAL A 56 5.36 8.56 21.92
N VAL A 57 4.63 7.46 21.73
CA VAL A 57 5.19 6.13 21.44
C VAL A 57 6.05 6.16 20.17
N GLN A 58 5.56 6.78 19.10
CA GLN A 58 6.31 6.93 17.85
C GLN A 58 7.62 7.74 18.07
N ALA A 59 7.56 8.83 18.83
CA ALA A 59 8.71 9.69 19.10
C ALA A 59 9.83 9.00 19.89
N HIS A 60 9.49 7.97 20.69
CA HIS A 60 10.47 7.18 21.45
C HIS A 60 11.16 6.09 20.63
N GLY A 61 10.80 5.89 19.35
CA GLY A 61 11.45 4.92 18.47
C GLY A 61 11.33 3.46 18.94
N LEU A 62 10.22 3.13 19.59
CA LEU A 62 9.92 1.78 20.09
C LEU A 62 9.65 0.83 18.93
N ASP A 63 9.88 -0.46 19.14
CA ASP A 63 9.35 -1.50 18.26
C ASP A 63 7.84 -1.70 18.50
N GLU A 64 7.21 -2.54 17.67
CA GLU A 64 5.76 -2.78 17.72
C GLU A 64 5.31 -3.37 19.06
N ASP A 65 6.07 -4.31 19.63
CA ASP A 65 5.73 -4.98 20.89
C ASP A 65 5.90 -4.04 22.09
N ALA A 66 6.95 -3.23 22.11
CA ALA A 66 7.16 -2.19 23.10
C ALA A 66 6.04 -1.13 23.03
N ALA A 67 5.66 -0.73 21.80
CA ALA A 67 4.55 0.19 21.59
C ALA A 67 3.23 -0.36 22.16
N ARG A 68 2.92 -1.63 21.90
CA ARG A 68 1.74 -2.32 22.46
C ARG A 68 1.77 -2.35 23.97
N ARG A 69 2.92 -2.66 24.60
CA ARG A 69 3.07 -2.66 26.06
C ARG A 69 2.79 -1.30 26.69
N VAL A 70 3.34 -0.22 26.08
CA VAL A 70 3.11 1.15 26.55
C VAL A 70 1.65 1.55 26.43
N LEU A 71 1.03 1.35 25.27
CA LEU A 71 -0.37 1.67 25.04
C LEU A 71 -1.30 0.88 25.96
N LYS A 72 -1.04 -0.41 26.15
CA LYS A 72 -1.82 -1.26 27.08
C LYS A 72 -1.76 -0.73 28.51
N GLY A 73 -0.57 -0.35 28.98
CA GLY A 73 -0.40 0.26 30.31
C GLY A 73 -1.18 1.57 30.43
N TYR A 74 -1.06 2.44 29.46
CA TYR A 74 -1.76 3.72 29.43
C TYR A 74 -3.30 3.56 29.44
N PHE A 75 -3.85 2.74 28.54
CA PHE A 75 -5.30 2.56 28.44
C PHE A 75 -5.88 1.76 29.62
N SER A 76 -5.09 0.94 30.31
CA SER A 76 -5.56 0.19 31.51
C SER A 76 -6.02 1.10 32.63
N ALA A 77 -5.48 2.32 32.76
CA ALA A 77 -5.85 3.29 33.77
C ALA A 77 -7.18 4.03 33.48
N TRP A 78 -7.68 4.01 32.26
CA TRP A 78 -8.85 4.82 31.86
C TRP A 78 -10.13 4.55 32.68
N PRO A 79 -10.50 3.30 33.02
CA PRO A 79 -11.68 3.05 33.86
C PRO A 79 -11.60 3.71 35.23
N ILE A 80 -10.40 3.74 35.85
CA ILE A 80 -10.20 4.31 37.18
C ILE A 80 -10.28 5.83 37.14
N LEU A 81 -9.90 6.46 36.03
CA LEU A 81 -9.97 7.91 35.86
C LEU A 81 -11.41 8.44 35.77
N GLY A 82 -12.44 7.59 35.88
CA GLY A 82 -13.83 7.99 35.60
C GLY A 82 -14.01 8.44 34.16
N ARG A 83 -12.99 8.26 33.32
CA ARG A 83 -13.01 8.51 31.90
C ARG A 83 -13.78 7.36 31.23
N HIS A 84 -15.08 7.33 31.52
CA HIS A 84 -15.99 6.60 30.68
C HIS A 84 -15.84 7.15 29.26
N SER A 85 -15.99 6.30 28.29
CA SER A 85 -15.77 6.55 26.85
C SER A 85 -16.30 7.87 26.27
N ASP A 86 -17.04 8.64 27.04
CA ASP A 86 -17.76 9.83 26.61
C ASP A 86 -17.16 11.16 27.14
N SER A 87 -16.14 11.13 28.01
CA SER A 87 -15.53 12.32 28.63
C SER A 87 -14.01 12.34 28.58
N LEU A 88 -13.45 12.34 27.37
CA LEU A 88 -12.02 12.61 27.20
C LEU A 88 -11.74 14.11 27.28
N PRO A 89 -10.64 14.53 27.95
CA PRO A 89 -10.17 15.90 27.78
C PRO A 89 -9.88 16.11 26.29
N ALA A 90 -10.36 17.21 25.78
CA ALA A 90 -10.10 17.63 24.42
C ALA A 90 -8.57 17.81 24.24
N ALA A 91 -7.89 16.77 23.79
CA ALA A 91 -6.60 16.96 23.16
C ALA A 91 -6.79 17.94 22.00
N PRO A 92 -5.76 18.73 21.61
CA PRO A 92 -5.85 19.57 20.43
C PRO A 92 -6.39 18.75 19.28
N ALA A 93 -7.36 19.28 18.53
CA ALA A 93 -7.97 18.54 17.43
C ALA A 93 -6.87 18.09 16.46
N PRO A 94 -6.74 16.78 16.16
CA PRO A 94 -5.68 16.29 15.31
C PRO A 94 -5.73 16.94 13.94
N ALA A 95 -4.58 17.34 13.42
CA ALA A 95 -4.46 18.16 12.22
C ALA A 95 -5.14 17.55 10.99
N LEU A 96 -5.08 16.23 10.81
CA LEU A 96 -5.73 15.55 9.69
C LEU A 96 -7.26 15.73 9.68
N PHE A 97 -7.87 15.83 10.86
CA PHE A 97 -9.32 15.97 10.99
C PHE A 97 -9.78 17.42 11.13
N ALA A 98 -8.86 18.36 11.37
CA ALA A 98 -9.15 19.78 11.58
C ALA A 98 -8.78 20.65 10.38
N ALA A 99 -7.76 20.30 9.61
CA ALA A 99 -7.22 21.12 8.53
C ALA A 99 -8.12 21.06 7.27
N LYS A 100 -8.53 22.22 6.77
CA LYS A 100 -9.30 22.33 5.52
C LYS A 100 -8.53 21.85 4.28
N SER A 101 -7.22 21.81 4.35
CA SER A 101 -6.34 21.30 3.27
C SER A 101 -6.21 19.78 3.26
N ALA A 102 -6.61 19.09 4.33
CA ALA A 102 -6.66 17.63 4.37
C ALA A 102 -8.01 17.14 3.84
N SER A 103 -7.97 16.23 2.88
CA SER A 103 -9.15 15.57 2.30
C SER A 103 -9.00 14.07 2.45
N LEU A 104 -9.85 13.45 3.26
CA LEU A 104 -9.69 12.08 3.73
C LEU A 104 -10.60 11.11 2.99
N MET A 105 -10.06 9.93 2.67
CA MET A 105 -10.81 8.75 2.25
C MET A 105 -10.71 7.67 3.33
N ALA A 106 -11.84 7.11 3.75
CA ALA A 106 -11.87 5.92 4.60
C ALA A 106 -11.77 4.67 3.72
N MET A 107 -10.85 3.76 4.03
CA MET A 107 -10.63 2.53 3.28
C MET A 107 -10.80 1.32 4.17
N PHE A 108 -11.58 0.34 3.68
CA PHE A 108 -11.87 -0.91 4.35
C PHE A 108 -11.42 -2.07 3.47
N GLY A 109 -10.52 -2.90 4.00
CA GLY A 109 -9.92 -4.00 3.26
C GLY A 109 -10.87 -5.17 3.04
N GLY A 110 -10.50 -6.05 2.11
CA GLY A 110 -11.14 -7.35 1.86
C GLY A 110 -10.41 -8.50 2.53
N GLN A 111 -10.77 -9.72 2.14
CA GLN A 111 -10.06 -10.92 2.55
C GLN A 111 -8.67 -10.93 1.91
N LEU A 112 -7.63 -10.97 2.75
CA LEU A 112 -6.25 -11.26 2.35
C LEU A 112 -5.94 -12.74 2.60
N GLY A 113 -4.84 -13.22 2.02
CA GLY A 113 -4.35 -14.58 2.33
C GLY A 113 -3.98 -14.75 3.80
N ALA A 114 -3.60 -15.93 4.16
CA ALA A 114 -3.42 -16.57 5.46
C ALA A 114 -2.88 -15.81 6.68
N ASP A 115 -2.65 -14.51 6.63
CA ASP A 115 -2.02 -13.81 7.72
C ASP A 115 -3.01 -13.47 8.83
N ASN A 116 -2.88 -14.13 9.93
CA ASN A 116 -3.24 -13.88 11.34
C ASN A 116 -4.16 -12.67 11.64
N TYR A 117 -5.26 -12.49 10.88
CA TYR A 117 -6.23 -11.45 11.18
C TYR A 117 -6.78 -11.58 12.63
N LEU A 118 -6.85 -12.81 13.19
CA LEU A 118 -7.26 -13.02 14.57
C LEU A 118 -6.23 -12.46 15.55
N ASP A 119 -4.95 -12.48 15.21
CA ASP A 119 -3.90 -11.85 16.01
C ASP A 119 -4.08 -10.34 16.08
N GLU A 120 -4.52 -9.71 14.97
CA GLU A 120 -4.85 -8.28 14.98
C GLU A 120 -6.02 -7.99 15.90
N ALA A 121 -7.10 -8.76 15.86
CA ALA A 121 -8.22 -8.63 16.79
C ALA A 121 -7.77 -8.84 18.24
N THR A 122 -6.88 -9.80 18.48
CA THR A 122 -6.38 -10.14 19.82
C THR A 122 -5.56 -8.98 20.40
N TRP A 123 -4.57 -8.46 19.66
CA TRP A 123 -3.77 -7.36 20.20
C TRP A 123 -4.59 -6.07 20.31
N LEU A 124 -5.52 -5.81 19.39
CA LEU A 124 -6.43 -4.66 19.52
C LEU A 124 -7.24 -4.73 20.81
N LEU A 125 -7.86 -5.88 21.07
CA LEU A 125 -8.63 -6.06 22.32
C LEU A 125 -7.73 -6.02 23.54
N ASP A 126 -6.52 -6.54 23.49
CA ASP A 126 -5.57 -6.53 24.60
C ASP A 126 -5.10 -5.11 24.95
N VAL A 127 -4.71 -4.34 23.95
CA VAL A 127 -4.21 -2.96 24.11
C VAL A 127 -5.33 -1.99 24.48
N TYR A 128 -6.46 -2.05 23.78
CA TYR A 128 -7.57 -1.09 23.94
C TYR A 128 -8.77 -1.71 24.70
N ARG A 129 -8.52 -2.66 25.59
CA ARG A 129 -9.57 -3.42 26.28
C ARG A 129 -10.68 -2.55 26.87
N PRO A 130 -10.41 -1.45 27.60
CA PRO A 130 -11.46 -0.59 28.17
C PRO A 130 -12.36 0.06 27.12
N LEU A 131 -11.82 0.26 25.91
CA LEU A 131 -12.54 0.88 24.80
C LEU A 131 -13.39 -0.13 24.02
N LEU A 132 -12.90 -1.37 23.90
CA LEU A 132 -13.42 -2.37 22.96
C LEU A 132 -14.29 -3.44 23.61
N LEU A 133 -14.06 -3.77 24.90
CA LEU A 133 -14.66 -4.96 25.52
C LEU A 133 -16.19 -5.00 25.36
N GLY A 134 -16.88 -3.89 25.62
CA GLY A 134 -18.34 -3.84 25.50
C GLY A 134 -18.84 -4.06 24.06
N PHE A 135 -18.15 -3.49 23.07
CA PHE A 135 -18.48 -3.67 21.67
C PHE A 135 -18.24 -5.11 21.23
N VAL A 136 -17.04 -5.63 21.47
CA VAL A 136 -16.66 -7.00 21.07
C VAL A 136 -17.55 -8.04 21.77
N SER A 137 -17.90 -7.85 23.06
CA SER A 137 -18.81 -8.76 23.77
C SER A 137 -20.19 -8.82 23.12
N ARG A 138 -20.76 -7.67 22.72
CA ARG A 138 -22.07 -7.63 22.04
C ARG A 138 -22.01 -8.28 20.66
N MET A 139 -20.98 -7.97 19.85
CA MET A 139 -20.81 -8.57 18.53
C MET A 139 -20.54 -10.07 18.61
N SER A 140 -19.75 -10.53 19.57
CA SER A 140 -19.51 -11.96 19.80
C SER A 140 -20.81 -12.69 20.17
N ALA A 141 -21.60 -12.13 21.09
CA ALA A 141 -22.89 -12.71 21.48
C ALA A 141 -23.88 -12.76 20.30
N PHE A 142 -23.89 -11.72 19.45
CA PHE A 142 -24.69 -11.68 18.22
C PHE A 142 -24.26 -12.80 17.27
N LEU A 143 -22.98 -12.88 16.91
CA LEU A 143 -22.47 -13.91 15.98
C LEU A 143 -22.68 -15.33 16.53
N HIS A 144 -22.46 -15.52 17.83
CA HIS A 144 -22.73 -16.80 18.48
C HIS A 144 -24.19 -17.19 18.34
N ARG A 145 -25.13 -16.27 18.61
CA ARG A 145 -26.58 -16.54 18.51
C ARG A 145 -26.98 -16.85 17.06
N GLU A 146 -26.53 -16.05 16.10
CA GLU A 146 -26.91 -16.25 14.70
C GLU A 146 -26.29 -17.53 14.11
N SER A 147 -25.11 -17.94 14.56
CA SER A 147 -24.49 -19.21 14.13
C SER A 147 -25.28 -20.46 14.58
N GLN A 148 -26.21 -20.33 15.53
CA GLN A 148 -27.10 -21.41 15.98
C GLN A 148 -28.37 -21.55 15.11
N ASP A 149 -28.61 -20.68 14.14
CA ASP A 149 -29.75 -20.81 13.23
C ASP A 149 -29.70 -22.17 12.49
N LYS A 150 -30.76 -22.92 12.55
CA LYS A 150 -30.85 -24.30 12.01
C LYS A 150 -30.48 -24.43 10.53
N ARG A 151 -30.67 -23.35 9.76
CA ARG A 151 -30.32 -23.29 8.33
C ARG A 151 -28.83 -23.37 8.10
N ILE A 152 -28.03 -22.82 9.02
CA ILE A 152 -26.61 -22.59 8.83
C ILE A 152 -25.70 -23.20 9.91
N SER A 153 -26.26 -23.68 11.03
CA SER A 153 -25.50 -24.18 12.19
C SER A 153 -24.48 -25.27 11.86
N ARG A 154 -24.73 -26.06 10.81
CA ARG A 154 -23.81 -27.10 10.32
C ARG A 154 -22.45 -26.51 9.82
N MET A 155 -22.41 -25.21 9.51
CA MET A 155 -21.19 -24.52 9.09
C MET A 155 -20.29 -24.12 10.26
N TYR A 156 -20.78 -24.29 11.50
CA TYR A 156 -20.10 -23.85 12.72
C TYR A 156 -19.80 -25.04 13.68
N PRO A 157 -19.11 -26.11 13.22
CA PRO A 157 -18.86 -27.29 14.06
C PRO A 157 -17.96 -27.03 15.27
N GLN A 158 -17.13 -25.97 15.26
CA GLN A 158 -16.32 -25.55 16.40
C GLN A 158 -16.92 -24.33 17.13
N GLY A 159 -18.18 -23.99 16.83
CA GLY A 159 -18.88 -22.82 17.37
C GLY A 159 -18.41 -21.49 16.79
N PHE A 160 -18.94 -20.36 17.34
CA PHE A 160 -18.56 -19.01 16.94
C PHE A 160 -18.58 -18.09 18.15
N ASP A 161 -17.63 -18.30 19.07
CA ASP A 161 -17.46 -17.49 20.30
C ASP A 161 -16.17 -16.66 20.21
N VAL A 162 -16.27 -15.54 19.51
CA VAL A 162 -15.14 -14.64 19.23
C VAL A 162 -14.50 -14.13 20.51
N LEU A 163 -15.31 -13.72 21.50
CA LEU A 163 -14.77 -13.18 22.76
C LEU A 163 -13.88 -14.20 23.47
N ARG A 164 -14.32 -15.46 23.53
CA ARG A 164 -13.54 -16.55 24.11
C ARG A 164 -12.24 -16.78 23.31
N TRP A 165 -12.30 -16.75 21.99
CA TRP A 165 -11.11 -16.93 21.14
C TRP A 165 -10.05 -15.85 21.36
N LEU A 166 -10.50 -14.60 21.58
CA LEU A 166 -9.59 -13.45 21.79
C LEU A 166 -9.07 -13.33 23.21
N THR A 167 -9.75 -13.93 24.21
CA THR A 167 -9.42 -13.70 25.65
C THR A 167 -8.88 -14.92 26.36
N THR A 168 -9.04 -16.12 25.79
CA THR A 168 -8.61 -17.36 26.45
C THR A 168 -7.50 -18.02 25.64
N PRO A 169 -6.28 -18.12 26.16
CA PRO A 169 -5.18 -18.79 25.46
C PRO A 169 -5.55 -20.21 25.04
N GLY A 170 -5.26 -20.54 23.77
CA GLY A 170 -5.54 -21.86 23.21
C GLY A 170 -7.01 -22.17 22.90
N ALA A 171 -7.92 -21.20 23.08
CA ALA A 171 -9.34 -21.39 22.76
C ALA A 171 -9.68 -21.12 21.29
N ALA A 172 -8.78 -20.49 20.53
CA ALA A 172 -8.96 -20.25 19.10
C ALA A 172 -9.08 -21.58 18.35
N PRO A 173 -10.01 -21.68 17.38
CA PRO A 173 -10.17 -22.88 16.56
C PRO A 173 -8.97 -23.06 15.60
N SER A 174 -9.01 -24.18 14.84
CA SER A 174 -7.96 -24.46 13.86
C SER A 174 -7.88 -23.38 12.78
N GLU A 175 -6.69 -23.15 12.23
CA GLU A 175 -6.45 -22.20 11.16
C GLU A 175 -7.37 -22.45 9.94
N SER A 176 -7.54 -23.71 9.55
CA SER A 176 -8.44 -24.07 8.44
C SER A 176 -9.90 -23.70 8.70
N TYR A 177 -10.33 -23.71 9.97
CA TYR A 177 -11.66 -23.25 10.36
C TYR A 177 -11.76 -21.73 10.31
N LEU A 178 -10.75 -21.04 10.81
CA LEU A 178 -10.67 -19.57 10.77
C LEU A 178 -10.64 -19.02 9.34
N LEU A 179 -9.99 -19.72 8.41
CA LEU A 179 -9.91 -19.33 7.00
C LEU A 179 -11.18 -19.65 6.19
N SER A 180 -12.11 -20.44 6.75
CA SER A 180 -13.38 -20.73 6.06
C SER A 180 -14.24 -19.46 5.95
N SER A 181 -14.91 -19.29 4.81
CA SER A 181 -15.70 -18.10 4.51
C SER A 181 -16.78 -17.78 5.57
N PRO A 182 -17.51 -18.75 6.16
CA PRO A 182 -18.48 -18.48 7.21
C PRO A 182 -17.88 -17.81 8.46
N ILE A 183 -16.60 -18.03 8.73
CA ILE A 183 -15.89 -17.49 9.90
C ILE A 183 -15.15 -16.23 9.54
N CYS A 184 -14.33 -16.26 8.50
CA CYS A 184 -13.44 -15.14 8.20
C CYS A 184 -14.21 -13.88 7.76
N MET A 185 -15.29 -14.01 6.99
CA MET A 185 -16.04 -12.85 6.46
C MET A 185 -16.54 -11.91 7.57
N PRO A 186 -17.33 -12.36 8.58
CA PRO A 186 -17.76 -11.46 9.65
C PRO A 186 -16.61 -11.04 10.59
N LEU A 187 -15.51 -11.82 10.72
CA LEU A 187 -14.39 -11.45 11.56
C LEU A 187 -13.56 -10.32 10.95
N TYR A 188 -13.35 -10.31 9.64
CA TYR A 188 -12.72 -9.16 8.97
C TYR A 188 -13.50 -7.87 9.22
N GLY A 189 -14.83 -7.92 9.07
CA GLY A 189 -15.69 -6.77 9.36
C GLY A 189 -15.64 -6.35 10.83
N LEU A 190 -15.61 -7.29 11.76
CA LEU A 190 -15.49 -6.99 13.18
C LEU A 190 -14.19 -6.22 13.49
N ILE A 191 -13.05 -6.64 12.93
CA ILE A 191 -11.75 -5.98 13.15
C ILE A 191 -11.79 -4.54 12.62
N GLN A 192 -12.36 -4.33 11.44
CA GLN A 192 -12.53 -3.00 10.87
C GLN A 192 -13.39 -2.10 11.77
N LEU A 193 -14.48 -2.63 12.28
CA LEU A 193 -15.33 -1.91 13.25
C LEU A 193 -14.60 -1.66 14.59
N MET A 194 -13.74 -2.59 15.05
CA MET A 194 -12.89 -2.36 16.23
C MET A 194 -11.96 -1.16 16.03
N HIS A 195 -11.34 -1.01 14.87
CA HIS A 195 -10.53 0.18 14.54
C HIS A 195 -11.37 1.46 14.54
N VAL A 196 -12.59 1.43 13.99
CA VAL A 196 -13.52 2.55 14.03
C VAL A 196 -13.86 2.92 15.49
N VAL A 197 -14.19 1.95 16.33
CA VAL A 197 -14.48 2.16 17.76
C VAL A 197 -13.29 2.79 18.47
N VAL A 198 -12.08 2.27 18.28
CA VAL A 198 -10.86 2.83 18.88
C VAL A 198 -10.68 4.27 18.46
N LEU A 199 -10.81 4.57 17.16
CA LEU A 199 -10.61 5.92 16.65
C LEU A 199 -11.68 6.89 17.18
N CYS A 200 -12.96 6.51 17.20
CA CYS A 200 -14.03 7.32 17.80
C CYS A 200 -13.71 7.69 19.25
N LYS A 201 -13.33 6.67 20.05
CA LYS A 201 -13.12 6.85 21.48
C LYS A 201 -11.85 7.61 21.81
N THR A 202 -10.76 7.37 21.09
CA THR A 202 -9.50 8.10 21.28
C THR A 202 -9.57 9.55 20.81
N LEU A 203 -10.36 9.83 19.78
CA LEU A 203 -10.63 11.21 19.31
C LEU A 203 -11.73 11.91 20.11
N GLY A 204 -12.48 11.19 20.96
CA GLY A 204 -13.61 11.75 21.71
C GLY A 204 -14.75 12.26 20.81
N VAL A 205 -15.01 11.58 19.69
CA VAL A 205 -16.04 11.97 18.72
C VAL A 205 -17.11 10.89 18.59
N SER A 206 -18.33 11.30 18.21
CA SER A 206 -19.38 10.34 17.86
C SER A 206 -19.02 9.59 16.56
N PRO A 207 -19.55 8.37 16.35
CA PRO A 207 -19.32 7.65 15.10
C PRO A 207 -19.74 8.44 13.85
N GLY A 208 -20.86 9.14 13.90
CA GLY A 208 -21.32 10.00 12.79
C GLY A 208 -20.41 11.22 12.57
N ASP A 209 -19.88 11.83 13.65
CA ASP A 209 -18.91 12.91 13.52
C ASP A 209 -17.61 12.41 12.91
N LEU A 210 -17.15 11.20 13.27
CA LEU A 210 -16.01 10.59 12.61
C LEU A 210 -16.29 10.38 11.11
N ALA A 211 -17.41 9.77 10.76
CA ALA A 211 -17.75 9.50 9.35
C ALA A 211 -17.76 10.79 8.53
N ARG A 212 -18.39 11.88 9.03
CA ARG A 212 -18.44 13.18 8.35
C ARG A 212 -17.11 13.88 8.14
N ARG A 213 -16.04 13.44 8.81
CA ARG A 213 -14.66 13.95 8.59
C ARG A 213 -14.02 13.40 7.32
N PHE A 214 -14.59 12.33 6.76
CA PHE A 214 -14.16 11.76 5.50
C PHE A 214 -15.01 12.30 4.35
N LYS A 215 -14.36 12.58 3.24
CA LYS A 215 -15.02 13.02 2.01
C LYS A 215 -15.72 11.87 1.31
N VAL A 216 -15.14 10.69 1.41
CA VAL A 216 -15.58 9.48 0.73
C VAL A 216 -15.07 8.25 1.48
N ALA A 217 -15.79 7.14 1.36
CA ALA A 217 -15.29 5.84 1.78
C ALA A 217 -15.20 4.88 0.58
N VAL A 218 -14.37 3.85 0.71
CA VAL A 218 -14.19 2.78 -0.27
C VAL A 218 -13.97 1.46 0.46
N GLY A 219 -14.48 0.38 -0.11
CA GLY A 219 -14.28 -0.95 0.42
C GLY A 219 -13.86 -1.94 -0.65
N HIS A 220 -12.83 -2.72 -0.36
CA HIS A 220 -12.41 -3.82 -1.22
C HIS A 220 -13.23 -5.07 -0.91
N SER A 221 -13.91 -5.65 -1.90
CA SER A 221 -14.67 -6.89 -1.69
C SER A 221 -15.63 -6.75 -0.49
N LEU A 222 -15.52 -7.64 0.50
CA LEU A 222 -16.34 -7.57 1.73
C LEU A 222 -16.27 -6.22 2.47
N GLY A 223 -15.18 -5.47 2.31
CA GLY A 223 -15.01 -4.15 2.91
C GLY A 223 -16.01 -3.10 2.42
N ILE A 224 -16.65 -3.30 1.26
CA ILE A 224 -17.69 -2.40 0.75
C ILE A 224 -18.89 -2.33 1.72
N GLY A 225 -19.23 -3.45 2.35
CA GLY A 225 -20.29 -3.49 3.35
C GLY A 225 -19.95 -2.65 4.58
N ILE A 226 -18.69 -2.71 5.04
CA ILE A 226 -18.24 -1.88 6.17
C ILE A 226 -18.13 -0.40 5.78
N ALA A 227 -17.69 -0.09 4.57
CA ALA A 227 -17.67 1.29 4.05
C ALA A 227 -19.09 1.90 4.02
N ALA A 228 -20.08 1.14 3.55
CA ALA A 228 -21.49 1.54 3.56
C ALA A 228 -22.00 1.70 5.01
N ALA A 229 -21.74 0.72 5.88
CA ALA A 229 -22.11 0.79 7.30
C ALA A 229 -21.48 2.02 7.98
N PHE A 230 -20.20 2.28 7.77
CA PHE A 230 -19.49 3.47 8.27
C PHE A 230 -20.15 4.77 7.83
N SER A 231 -20.58 4.83 6.57
CA SER A 231 -21.26 6.00 6.01
C SER A 231 -22.65 6.28 6.66
N THR A 232 -23.30 5.25 7.24
CA THR A 232 -24.62 5.39 7.88
C THR A 232 -24.55 5.63 9.39
N LEU A 233 -23.35 5.69 9.98
CA LEU A 233 -23.19 5.90 11.43
C LEU A 233 -23.69 7.28 11.86
N SER A 234 -24.39 7.34 12.99
CA SER A 234 -24.86 8.59 13.61
C SER A 234 -24.33 8.76 15.03
N ASP A 235 -24.68 7.89 15.92
CA ASP A 235 -24.33 7.92 17.34
C ASP A 235 -23.77 6.57 17.81
N LYS A 236 -23.50 6.46 19.12
CA LYS A 236 -22.96 5.23 19.70
C LYS A 236 -23.90 4.04 19.54
N GLN A 237 -25.22 4.26 19.69
CA GLN A 237 -26.21 3.19 19.55
C GLN A 237 -26.26 2.70 18.11
N SER A 238 -26.21 3.63 17.14
CA SER A 238 -26.16 3.27 15.70
C SER A 238 -24.97 2.38 15.38
N LEU A 239 -23.80 2.60 16.00
CA LEU A 239 -22.62 1.77 15.79
C LEU A 239 -22.85 0.31 16.20
N TYR A 240 -23.58 0.07 17.30
CA TYR A 240 -23.91 -1.28 17.74
C TYR A 240 -24.95 -1.92 16.81
N ASP A 241 -26.02 -1.21 16.48
CA ASP A 241 -27.14 -1.74 15.70
C ASP A 241 -26.75 -1.96 14.22
N ILE A 242 -26.01 -1.03 13.64
CA ILE A 242 -25.46 -1.15 12.28
C ILE A 242 -24.37 -2.23 12.25
N GLY A 243 -23.55 -2.32 13.31
CA GLY A 243 -22.55 -3.38 13.47
C GLY A 243 -23.19 -4.78 13.41
N GLU A 244 -24.27 -5.03 14.17
CA GLU A 244 -24.99 -6.30 14.10
C GLU A 244 -25.56 -6.58 12.70
N ARG A 245 -26.18 -5.58 12.04
CA ARG A 245 -26.72 -5.76 10.69
C ARG A 245 -25.66 -6.11 9.67
N ILE A 246 -24.56 -5.36 9.65
CA ILE A 246 -23.52 -5.59 8.64
C ILE A 246 -22.75 -6.89 8.89
N LEU A 247 -22.46 -7.23 10.15
CA LEU A 247 -21.86 -8.52 10.48
C LEU A 247 -22.81 -9.69 10.17
N GLY A 248 -24.13 -9.48 10.31
CA GLY A 248 -25.14 -10.42 9.86
C GLY A 248 -25.11 -10.63 8.35
N ILE A 249 -25.05 -9.56 7.55
CA ILE A 249 -24.91 -9.66 6.10
C ILE A 249 -23.61 -10.39 5.74
N GLN A 250 -22.47 -10.05 6.38
CA GLN A 250 -21.19 -10.72 6.13
C GLN A 250 -21.20 -12.20 6.52
N LEU A 251 -21.93 -12.56 7.58
CA LEU A 251 -22.16 -13.96 7.94
C LEU A 251 -22.89 -14.69 6.81
N LEU A 252 -23.94 -14.10 6.23
CA LEU A 252 -24.72 -14.72 5.15
C LEU A 252 -23.89 -14.87 3.86
N VAL A 253 -23.15 -13.82 3.45
CA VAL A 253 -22.28 -13.91 2.27
C VAL A 253 -21.06 -14.79 2.48
N GLY A 254 -20.75 -15.16 3.73
CA GLY A 254 -19.78 -16.21 4.04
C GLY A 254 -20.37 -17.62 3.95
N VAL A 255 -21.61 -17.78 4.43
CA VAL A 255 -22.26 -19.08 4.58
C VAL A 255 -22.86 -19.59 3.27
N PHE A 256 -23.75 -18.82 2.62
CA PHE A 256 -24.47 -19.31 1.45
C PHE A 256 -23.55 -19.66 0.28
N PRO A 257 -22.55 -18.82 -0.08
CA PRO A 257 -21.57 -19.22 -1.06
C PRO A 257 -20.80 -20.49 -0.70
N GLN A 258 -20.44 -20.68 0.58
CA GLN A 258 -19.75 -21.90 1.01
C GLN A 258 -20.68 -23.15 1.02
N LEU A 259 -21.99 -22.97 1.16
CA LEU A 259 -22.97 -24.06 1.01
C LEU A 259 -23.12 -24.49 -0.45
N HIS A 260 -23.08 -23.55 -1.39
CA HIS A 260 -23.11 -23.81 -2.83
C HIS A 260 -21.78 -24.39 -3.33
N TYR A 261 -20.65 -24.00 -2.72
CA TYR A 261 -19.31 -24.47 -3.04
C TYR A 261 -18.65 -25.12 -1.81
N PRO A 262 -19.07 -26.35 -1.44
CA PRO A 262 -18.47 -27.06 -0.32
C PRO A 262 -16.97 -27.27 -0.57
N ILE A 263 -16.17 -27.22 0.49
CA ILE A 263 -14.73 -27.48 0.43
C ILE A 263 -14.56 -28.98 0.10
N HIS A 264 -14.39 -29.29 -1.18
CA HIS A 264 -13.97 -30.61 -1.61
C HIS A 264 -12.43 -30.63 -1.62
N ARG A 265 -11.84 -31.56 -0.88
CA ARG A 265 -10.46 -31.96 -1.13
C ARG A 265 -10.48 -32.65 -2.50
N LEU A 266 -9.98 -31.96 -3.53
CA LEU A 266 -9.64 -32.63 -4.77
C LEU A 266 -8.53 -33.61 -4.40
N ALA A 267 -8.84 -34.91 -4.42
CA ALA A 267 -7.83 -35.95 -4.43
C ALA A 267 -7.05 -35.75 -5.73
N ILE A 268 -5.93 -35.05 -5.66
CA ILE A 268 -4.97 -35.00 -6.75
C ILE A 268 -4.47 -36.43 -6.84
N SER A 269 -4.96 -37.18 -7.83
CA SER A 269 -4.29 -38.40 -8.26
C SER A 269 -2.87 -37.92 -8.63
N ALA A 270 -1.89 -38.41 -7.89
CA ALA A 270 -0.49 -38.10 -8.10
C ALA A 270 -0.09 -38.50 -9.53
N THR A 271 -0.24 -37.57 -10.46
CA THR A 271 0.49 -37.57 -11.71
C THR A 271 1.80 -36.85 -11.39
N ASN A 272 2.81 -37.70 -11.21
CA ASN A 272 4.19 -37.32 -10.99
C ASN A 272 4.61 -36.23 -12.00
N ASP A 273 5.43 -35.30 -11.53
CA ASP A 273 6.43 -34.46 -12.18
C ASP A 273 6.15 -33.01 -12.52
N ALA A 274 5.01 -32.40 -12.24
CA ALA A 274 4.84 -30.99 -12.60
C ALA A 274 4.44 -30.03 -11.45
N SER A 275 4.41 -30.49 -10.20
CA SER A 275 3.81 -29.74 -9.09
C SER A 275 4.78 -29.00 -8.16
N GLN A 276 6.05 -28.87 -8.50
CA GLN A 276 7.03 -28.23 -7.58
C GLN A 276 6.95 -26.69 -7.52
N ASP A 277 6.31 -26.02 -8.48
CA ASP A 277 6.24 -24.54 -8.52
C ASP A 277 4.89 -23.92 -8.12
N MET A 278 3.85 -24.72 -7.89
CA MET A 278 2.55 -24.21 -7.43
C MET A 278 2.36 -24.50 -5.94
N SER A 279 2.63 -23.50 -5.10
CA SER A 279 2.39 -23.62 -3.66
C SER A 279 0.90 -23.59 -3.34
N GLY A 280 0.37 -24.64 -2.71
CA GLY A 280 -0.94 -24.70 -2.13
C GLY A 280 -1.90 -25.74 -2.70
N GLU A 281 -2.98 -26.01 -1.96
CA GLU A 281 -4.10 -26.85 -2.41
C GLU A 281 -4.92 -26.11 -3.47
N PRO A 282 -5.42 -26.78 -4.53
CA PRO A 282 -6.31 -26.18 -5.51
C PRO A 282 -7.53 -25.52 -4.86
N ARG A 283 -7.78 -24.27 -5.22
CA ARG A 283 -8.85 -23.43 -4.70
C ARG A 283 -9.59 -22.75 -5.86
N PRO A 284 -10.85 -22.32 -5.65
CA PRO A 284 -11.65 -21.64 -6.65
C PRO A 284 -11.13 -20.26 -7.08
N MET A 285 -10.21 -19.67 -6.33
CA MET A 285 -9.62 -18.38 -6.63
C MET A 285 -8.13 -18.52 -6.92
N LEU A 286 -7.74 -18.09 -8.13
CA LEU A 286 -6.35 -18.11 -8.62
C LEU A 286 -5.81 -16.69 -8.70
N SER A 287 -4.69 -16.41 -8.04
CA SER A 287 -3.93 -15.17 -8.20
C SER A 287 -3.10 -15.24 -9.48
N VAL A 288 -3.20 -14.25 -10.36
CA VAL A 288 -2.47 -14.16 -11.62
C VAL A 288 -1.72 -12.83 -11.68
N GLN A 289 -0.42 -12.90 -12.01
CA GLN A 289 0.47 -11.75 -12.10
C GLN A 289 1.31 -11.81 -13.39
N GLY A 290 1.88 -10.67 -13.79
CA GLY A 290 2.80 -10.59 -14.93
C GLY A 290 2.14 -10.39 -16.28
N VAL A 291 0.84 -10.12 -16.32
CA VAL A 291 0.08 -9.78 -17.53
C VAL A 291 -0.69 -8.49 -17.33
N THR A 292 -1.13 -7.85 -18.43
CA THR A 292 -2.08 -6.73 -18.37
C THR A 292 -3.52 -7.25 -18.36
N LYS A 293 -4.47 -6.42 -17.88
CA LYS A 293 -5.90 -6.78 -17.86
C LYS A 293 -6.42 -7.24 -19.24
N PRO A 294 -6.20 -6.50 -20.35
CA PRO A 294 -6.66 -6.95 -21.67
C PRO A 294 -6.03 -8.28 -22.12
N ALA A 295 -4.75 -8.52 -21.79
CA ALA A 295 -4.09 -9.78 -22.12
C ALA A 295 -4.68 -10.95 -21.31
N LEU A 296 -4.96 -10.75 -20.01
CA LEU A 296 -5.62 -11.76 -19.20
C LEU A 296 -7.04 -12.06 -19.70
N GLU A 297 -7.82 -11.03 -20.03
CA GLU A 297 -9.18 -11.22 -20.60
C GLU A 297 -9.16 -12.04 -21.89
N GLN A 298 -8.18 -11.83 -22.78
CA GLN A 298 -7.98 -12.64 -23.98
C GLN A 298 -7.62 -14.09 -23.66
N LEU A 299 -6.73 -14.31 -22.67
CA LEU A 299 -6.37 -15.66 -22.22
C LEU A 299 -7.57 -16.38 -21.63
N LEU A 300 -8.37 -15.72 -20.81
CA LEU A 300 -9.59 -16.29 -20.23
C LEU A 300 -10.63 -16.62 -21.32
N ALA A 301 -10.83 -15.73 -22.29
CA ALA A 301 -11.72 -16.01 -23.43
C ALA A 301 -11.24 -17.24 -24.24
N LYS A 302 -9.93 -17.38 -24.48
CA LYS A 302 -9.32 -18.52 -25.14
C LYS A 302 -9.47 -19.81 -24.32
N PHE A 303 -9.33 -19.72 -22.99
CA PHE A 303 -9.55 -20.86 -22.09
C PHE A 303 -11.02 -21.28 -22.09
N ASN A 304 -11.95 -20.36 -21.83
CA ASN A 304 -13.37 -20.60 -21.73
C ASN A 304 -13.96 -21.16 -23.04
N SER A 305 -13.41 -20.78 -24.21
CA SER A 305 -13.87 -21.32 -25.52
C SER A 305 -13.64 -22.83 -25.69
N ARG A 306 -12.86 -23.46 -24.80
CA ARG A 306 -12.59 -24.90 -24.79
C ARG A 306 -13.58 -25.68 -23.92
N LEU A 307 -14.36 -24.97 -23.09
CA LEU A 307 -15.27 -25.53 -22.10
C LEU A 307 -16.70 -25.56 -22.64
N SER A 308 -17.45 -26.59 -22.26
CA SER A 308 -18.81 -26.81 -22.80
C SER A 308 -19.89 -26.11 -21.98
N SER A 309 -19.63 -25.83 -20.68
CA SER A 309 -20.61 -25.24 -19.79
C SER A 309 -20.11 -23.90 -19.21
N PRO A 310 -20.97 -22.87 -19.17
CA PRO A 310 -20.63 -21.60 -18.49
C PRO A 310 -20.28 -21.78 -17.01
N ASP A 311 -20.79 -22.81 -16.34
CA ASP A 311 -20.45 -23.11 -14.94
C ASP A 311 -18.99 -23.54 -14.76
N GLU A 312 -18.33 -24.00 -15.83
CA GLU A 312 -16.91 -24.36 -15.82
C GLU A 312 -16.01 -23.19 -16.19
N HIS A 313 -16.58 -22.07 -16.64
CA HIS A 313 -15.81 -20.90 -17.08
C HIS A 313 -15.01 -20.26 -15.93
N ALA A 314 -13.93 -19.59 -16.30
CA ALA A 314 -13.12 -18.75 -15.43
C ALA A 314 -13.44 -17.28 -15.68
N TYR A 315 -13.59 -16.52 -14.60
CA TYR A 315 -14.02 -15.13 -14.61
C TYR A 315 -12.96 -14.23 -13.96
N LEU A 316 -12.69 -13.09 -14.57
CA LEU A 316 -11.86 -12.06 -13.94
C LEU A 316 -12.62 -11.45 -12.75
N ALA A 317 -12.31 -11.92 -11.57
CA ALA A 317 -13.00 -11.55 -10.33
C ALA A 317 -12.51 -10.22 -9.76
N VAL A 318 -11.19 -10.05 -9.67
CA VAL A 318 -10.58 -8.87 -9.03
C VAL A 318 -9.37 -8.38 -9.83
N ALA A 319 -9.33 -7.08 -10.10
CA ALA A 319 -8.15 -6.35 -10.53
C ALA A 319 -7.62 -5.54 -9.35
N ASN A 320 -6.56 -6.01 -8.68
CA ASN A 320 -5.93 -5.34 -7.54
C ASN A 320 -4.97 -4.21 -7.95
N SER A 321 -4.34 -4.37 -9.11
CA SER A 321 -3.47 -3.38 -9.74
C SER A 321 -3.45 -3.60 -11.25
N TYR A 322 -2.55 -2.91 -11.95
CA TYR A 322 -2.41 -3.04 -13.40
C TYR A 322 -1.88 -4.40 -13.86
N ASP A 323 -1.28 -5.19 -12.96
CA ASP A 323 -0.60 -6.45 -13.23
C ASP A 323 -0.92 -7.58 -12.23
N ARG A 324 -1.90 -7.37 -11.33
CA ARG A 324 -2.27 -8.33 -10.28
C ARG A 324 -3.76 -8.56 -10.25
N PHE A 325 -4.15 -9.80 -10.49
CA PHE A 325 -5.55 -10.18 -10.67
C PHE A 325 -5.90 -11.41 -9.84
N LEU A 326 -7.19 -11.54 -9.53
CA LEU A 326 -7.77 -12.81 -9.08
C LEU A 326 -8.77 -13.29 -10.13
N VAL A 327 -8.71 -14.56 -10.42
CA VAL A 327 -9.63 -15.25 -11.34
C VAL A 327 -10.44 -16.24 -10.53
N ALA A 328 -11.76 -16.19 -10.68
CA ALA A 328 -12.71 -17.09 -10.03
C ALA A 328 -13.14 -18.18 -10.99
N SER A 329 -13.24 -19.43 -10.53
CA SER A 329 -13.75 -20.56 -11.28
C SER A 329 -14.15 -21.70 -10.32
N GLN A 330 -14.71 -22.78 -10.83
CA GLN A 330 -14.75 -24.01 -10.05
C GLN A 330 -13.33 -24.52 -9.76
N ALA A 331 -13.12 -25.20 -8.64
CA ALA A 331 -11.80 -25.67 -8.25
C ALA A 331 -11.13 -26.60 -9.30
N LYS A 332 -11.92 -27.42 -10.00
CA LYS A 332 -11.42 -28.24 -11.11
C LYS A 332 -10.93 -27.37 -12.26
N SER A 333 -11.75 -26.41 -12.68
CA SER A 333 -11.37 -25.48 -13.77
C SER A 333 -10.18 -24.61 -13.39
N ALA A 334 -9.97 -24.29 -12.10
CA ALA A 334 -8.80 -23.57 -11.63
C ALA A 334 -7.49 -24.34 -11.86
N VAL A 335 -7.52 -25.68 -11.73
CA VAL A 335 -6.35 -26.53 -12.03
C VAL A 335 -6.02 -26.48 -13.51
N GLU A 336 -7.04 -26.70 -14.37
CA GLU A 336 -6.89 -26.67 -15.83
C GLU A 336 -6.46 -25.28 -16.32
N LEU A 337 -6.99 -24.21 -15.72
CA LEU A 337 -6.58 -22.83 -16.00
C LEU A 337 -5.12 -22.56 -15.61
N ALA A 338 -4.70 -23.04 -14.45
CA ALA A 338 -3.31 -22.86 -14.01
C ALA A 338 -2.32 -23.55 -14.96
N GLU A 339 -2.64 -24.75 -15.44
CA GLU A 339 -1.85 -25.46 -16.46
C GLU A 339 -1.86 -24.72 -17.80
N PHE A 340 -3.05 -24.23 -18.21
CA PHE A 340 -3.16 -23.42 -19.43
C PHE A 340 -2.31 -22.15 -19.34
N LEU A 341 -2.41 -21.37 -18.27
CA LEU A 341 -1.62 -20.13 -18.09
C LEU A 341 -0.12 -20.43 -18.10
N ARG A 342 0.31 -21.55 -17.51
CA ARG A 342 1.71 -21.99 -17.57
C ARG A 342 2.17 -22.27 -19.00
N SER A 343 1.32 -22.88 -19.83
CA SER A 343 1.65 -23.14 -21.24
C SER A 343 1.74 -21.85 -22.09
N GLU A 344 1.03 -20.81 -21.72
CA GLU A 344 1.07 -19.49 -22.37
C GLU A 344 2.21 -18.59 -21.81
N SER A 345 2.82 -18.96 -20.68
CA SER A 345 3.94 -18.25 -20.05
C SER A 345 5.26 -18.59 -20.75
N ALA A 346 6.21 -17.65 -20.68
CA ALA A 346 7.61 -17.96 -20.92
C ALA A 346 8.15 -18.92 -19.85
N GLY A 347 9.00 -19.86 -20.25
CA GLY A 347 9.73 -20.70 -19.29
C GLY A 347 10.69 -19.87 -18.43
N ALA A 348 10.94 -20.30 -17.19
CA ALA A 348 11.84 -19.58 -16.27
C ALA A 348 13.25 -19.40 -16.84
N ASP A 349 13.73 -20.37 -17.62
CA ASP A 349 15.06 -20.37 -18.25
C ASP A 349 15.03 -19.97 -19.74
N GLU A 350 13.88 -19.54 -20.26
CA GLU A 350 13.72 -19.18 -21.66
C GLU A 350 14.35 -17.80 -21.94
N ASP A 351 15.50 -17.79 -22.61
CA ASP A 351 16.14 -16.55 -23.05
C ASP A 351 15.36 -15.91 -24.20
N GLN A 352 14.52 -14.94 -23.88
CA GLN A 352 13.77 -14.17 -24.85
C GLN A 352 14.51 -12.92 -25.38
N SER A 353 15.77 -12.73 -25.03
CA SER A 353 16.54 -11.52 -25.39
C SER A 353 16.61 -11.29 -26.91
N ARG A 354 16.63 -12.37 -27.69
CA ARG A 354 16.68 -12.34 -29.17
C ARG A 354 15.29 -12.29 -29.84
N ILE A 355 14.21 -12.46 -29.06
CA ILE A 355 12.86 -12.39 -29.58
C ILE A 355 12.43 -10.92 -29.61
N PRO A 356 11.90 -10.39 -30.75
CA PRO A 356 11.32 -9.04 -30.78
C PRO A 356 10.28 -8.85 -29.67
N TYR A 357 10.33 -7.73 -28.96
CA TYR A 357 9.47 -7.47 -27.80
C TYR A 357 7.97 -7.78 -28.01
N PRO A 358 7.35 -7.41 -29.16
CA PRO A 358 5.93 -7.73 -29.39
C PRO A 358 5.62 -9.22 -29.53
N LYS A 359 6.64 -10.06 -29.69
CA LYS A 359 6.51 -11.51 -29.85
C LYS A 359 6.93 -12.30 -28.60
N ARG A 360 7.41 -11.59 -27.58
CA ARG A 360 7.78 -12.25 -26.32
C ARG A 360 6.55 -12.72 -25.57
N LYS A 361 6.64 -13.91 -25.00
CA LYS A 361 5.63 -14.38 -24.07
C LYS A 361 5.75 -13.65 -22.75
N PRO A 362 4.63 -13.34 -22.05
CA PRO A 362 4.68 -12.83 -20.70
C PRO A 362 5.25 -13.88 -19.73
N VAL A 363 5.82 -13.44 -18.62
CA VAL A 363 6.14 -14.32 -17.49
C VAL A 363 4.94 -14.29 -16.55
N ILE A 364 4.10 -15.32 -16.63
CA ILE A 364 2.86 -15.42 -15.86
C ILE A 364 3.13 -16.19 -14.57
N VAL A 365 2.82 -15.57 -13.43
CA VAL A 365 2.81 -16.24 -12.14
C VAL A 365 1.36 -16.49 -11.73
N ALA A 366 1.00 -17.76 -11.58
CA ALA A 366 -0.32 -18.18 -11.13
C ALA A 366 -0.18 -18.98 -9.81
N GLN A 367 -0.96 -18.61 -8.78
CA GLN A 367 -0.92 -19.23 -7.45
C GLN A 367 -2.32 -19.38 -6.88
N TYR A 368 -2.61 -20.50 -6.22
CA TYR A 368 -3.88 -20.67 -5.49
C TYR A 368 -3.89 -19.74 -4.28
N THR A 369 -5.08 -19.18 -4.01
CA THR A 369 -5.32 -18.40 -2.79
C THR A 369 -5.83 -19.31 -1.68
N THR A 370 -6.00 -18.78 -0.47
CA THR A 370 -6.67 -19.49 0.64
C THR A 370 -8.21 -19.41 0.55
N ILE A 371 -8.75 -18.65 -0.40
CA ILE A 371 -10.19 -18.41 -0.55
C ILE A 371 -10.88 -19.66 -1.09
N SER A 372 -11.89 -20.14 -0.37
CA SER A 372 -12.56 -21.43 -0.63
C SER A 372 -13.79 -21.34 -1.55
N VAL A 373 -14.14 -20.13 -1.99
CA VAL A 373 -15.36 -19.83 -2.76
C VAL A 373 -15.02 -18.96 -3.96
N PRO A 374 -15.62 -19.14 -5.15
CA PRO A 374 -15.36 -18.35 -6.34
C PRO A 374 -16.05 -16.97 -6.29
N TYR A 375 -15.70 -16.11 -5.33
CA TYR A 375 -16.26 -14.77 -5.17
C TYR A 375 -16.08 -13.90 -6.41
N HIS A 376 -16.95 -12.91 -6.53
CA HIS A 376 -16.93 -11.94 -7.64
C HIS A 376 -17.14 -12.62 -9.00
N SER A 377 -18.07 -13.57 -9.05
CA SER A 377 -18.44 -14.27 -10.29
C SER A 377 -19.91 -14.62 -10.32
N VAL A 378 -20.46 -14.73 -11.51
CA VAL A 378 -21.86 -15.16 -11.76
C VAL A 378 -22.16 -16.54 -11.19
N LEU A 379 -21.14 -17.33 -10.88
CA LEU A 379 -21.27 -18.63 -10.23
C LEU A 379 -21.97 -18.56 -8.85
N LEU A 380 -22.05 -17.40 -8.24
CA LEU A 380 -22.64 -17.17 -6.92
C LEU A 380 -24.00 -16.46 -6.95
N GLU A 381 -24.61 -16.23 -8.11
CA GLU A 381 -25.92 -15.55 -8.20
C GLU A 381 -26.98 -16.20 -7.29
N GLY A 382 -27.14 -17.52 -7.37
CA GLY A 382 -28.09 -18.24 -6.52
C GLY A 382 -27.79 -18.13 -5.02
N ALA A 383 -26.51 -18.15 -4.63
CA ALA A 383 -26.11 -17.98 -3.25
C ALA A 383 -26.34 -16.54 -2.75
N ALA A 384 -26.16 -15.55 -3.63
CA ALA A 384 -26.46 -14.15 -3.34
C ALA A 384 -27.97 -13.92 -3.14
N ASP A 385 -28.82 -14.56 -3.94
CA ASP A 385 -30.28 -14.52 -3.81
C ASP A 385 -30.73 -15.06 -2.44
N GLU A 386 -30.19 -16.21 -2.04
CA GLU A 386 -30.49 -16.81 -0.73
C GLU A 386 -30.02 -15.91 0.42
N ALA A 387 -28.78 -15.38 0.33
CA ALA A 387 -28.24 -14.47 1.34
C ALA A 387 -29.10 -13.21 1.48
N TYR A 388 -29.52 -12.62 0.36
CA TYR A 388 -30.38 -11.44 0.36
C TYR A 388 -31.76 -11.72 0.98
N ALA A 389 -32.40 -12.83 0.60
CA ALA A 389 -33.71 -13.19 1.14
C ALA A 389 -33.68 -13.33 2.68
N VAL A 390 -32.61 -13.97 3.22
CA VAL A 390 -32.45 -14.11 4.68
C VAL A 390 -32.10 -12.78 5.34
N ALA A 391 -31.29 -11.92 4.69
CA ALA A 391 -30.97 -10.60 5.23
C ALA A 391 -32.24 -9.74 5.39
N VAL A 392 -33.12 -9.76 4.40
CA VAL A 392 -34.41 -9.04 4.46
C VAL A 392 -35.31 -9.66 5.54
N GLU A 393 -35.43 -11.00 5.62
CA GLU A 393 -36.21 -11.71 6.66
C GLU A 393 -35.75 -11.29 8.08
N LYS A 394 -34.45 -11.22 8.29
CA LYS A 394 -33.85 -10.85 9.58
C LYS A 394 -33.87 -9.33 9.86
N GLY A 395 -34.27 -8.51 8.90
CA GLY A 395 -34.22 -7.07 8.99
C GLY A 395 -32.79 -6.49 8.98
N TRP A 396 -31.82 -7.24 8.48
CA TRP A 396 -30.44 -6.78 8.30
C TRP A 396 -30.32 -6.02 7.00
N VAL A 397 -30.91 -4.83 6.99
CA VAL A 397 -30.96 -3.98 5.81
C VAL A 397 -30.25 -2.65 6.07
N LEU A 398 -29.53 -2.18 5.06
CA LEU A 398 -28.96 -0.84 4.98
C LEU A 398 -29.66 -0.06 3.86
N ARG A 399 -29.82 1.23 4.04
CA ARG A 399 -30.51 2.10 3.08
C ARG A 399 -29.56 3.19 2.59
N SER A 400 -29.57 3.44 1.30
CA SER A 400 -28.76 4.51 0.68
C SER A 400 -29.12 5.90 1.23
N GLY A 401 -30.40 6.14 1.58
CA GLY A 401 -30.85 7.39 2.20
C GLY A 401 -30.30 7.69 3.58
N ASP A 402 -29.75 6.69 4.29
CA ASP A 402 -29.12 6.87 5.61
C ASP A 402 -27.62 7.23 5.49
N MET A 403 -27.04 7.16 4.30
CA MET A 403 -25.61 7.38 4.07
C MET A 403 -25.27 8.87 4.10
N GLN A 404 -24.34 9.26 4.99
CA GLN A 404 -23.92 10.65 5.19
C GLN A 404 -22.77 11.09 4.26
N ILE A 405 -21.94 10.15 3.82
CA ILE A 405 -20.84 10.41 2.88
C ILE A 405 -20.95 9.47 1.68
N ALA A 406 -20.30 9.86 0.58
CA ALA A 406 -20.20 9.03 -0.60
C ALA A 406 -19.43 7.74 -0.29
N VAL A 407 -19.85 6.62 -0.89
CA VAL A 407 -19.09 5.37 -0.90
C VAL A 407 -18.92 4.94 -2.35
N ARG A 408 -17.69 4.61 -2.72
CA ARG A 408 -17.38 4.21 -4.09
C ARG A 408 -17.63 2.73 -4.30
N ALA A 409 -18.30 2.43 -5.38
CA ALA A 409 -18.47 1.07 -5.89
C ALA A 409 -17.12 0.40 -6.17
N GLY A 410 -17.05 -0.92 -5.96
CA GLY A 410 -15.84 -1.69 -6.17
C GLY A 410 -15.51 -1.95 -7.64
N ASP A 411 -16.49 -1.96 -8.51
CA ASP A 411 -16.41 -2.33 -9.93
C ASP A 411 -16.07 -1.15 -10.85
N ASP A 412 -16.88 -0.09 -10.85
CA ASP A 412 -16.77 1.07 -11.72
C ASP A 412 -16.50 2.40 -10.98
N GLY A 413 -16.58 2.39 -9.64
CA GLY A 413 -16.33 3.54 -8.79
C GLY A 413 -17.46 4.57 -8.74
N HIS A 414 -18.68 4.25 -9.14
CA HIS A 414 -19.83 5.15 -8.93
C HIS A 414 -20.15 5.34 -7.43
N ASP A 415 -20.99 6.28 -7.11
CA ASP A 415 -21.47 6.53 -5.74
C ASP A 415 -22.68 5.65 -5.42
N ILE A 416 -22.50 4.65 -4.54
CA ILE A 416 -23.55 3.68 -4.22
C ILE A 416 -24.74 4.26 -3.44
N ARG A 417 -24.73 5.58 -3.11
CA ARG A 417 -25.94 6.26 -2.62
C ARG A 417 -27.04 6.32 -3.67
N SER A 418 -26.71 6.12 -4.93
CA SER A 418 -27.69 6.03 -6.03
C SER A 418 -28.41 4.68 -6.13
N GLU A 419 -27.97 3.67 -5.37
CA GLU A 419 -28.58 2.35 -5.42
C GLU A 419 -29.98 2.33 -4.79
N ALA A 420 -30.95 1.77 -5.52
CA ALA A 420 -32.33 1.70 -5.06
C ALA A 420 -32.48 0.68 -3.91
N ASP A 421 -31.74 -0.40 -3.95
CA ASP A 421 -31.63 -1.41 -2.89
C ASP A 421 -30.16 -1.61 -2.52
N LEU A 422 -29.72 -0.85 -1.51
CA LEU A 422 -28.34 -0.90 -1.05
C LEU A 422 -27.94 -2.29 -0.53
N THR A 423 -28.83 -2.99 0.17
CA THR A 423 -28.53 -4.30 0.74
C THR A 423 -28.30 -5.32 -0.36
N ARG A 424 -29.14 -5.33 -1.37
CA ARG A 424 -28.97 -6.20 -2.54
C ARG A 424 -27.64 -5.90 -3.24
N TYR A 425 -27.38 -4.64 -3.52
CA TYR A 425 -26.14 -4.20 -4.15
C TYR A 425 -24.89 -4.62 -3.38
N LEU A 426 -24.89 -4.48 -2.03
CA LEU A 426 -23.75 -4.91 -1.21
C LEU A 426 -23.47 -6.41 -1.28
N ILE A 427 -24.54 -7.22 -1.26
CA ILE A 427 -24.42 -8.68 -1.39
C ILE A 427 -23.89 -9.03 -2.77
N ASP A 428 -24.42 -8.45 -3.83
CA ASP A 428 -23.95 -8.65 -5.20
C ASP A 428 -22.51 -8.20 -5.40
N SER A 429 -22.11 -7.06 -4.80
CA SER A 429 -20.74 -6.55 -4.85
C SER A 429 -19.72 -7.49 -4.21
N ILE A 430 -20.14 -8.29 -3.21
CA ILE A 430 -19.25 -9.26 -2.55
C ILE A 430 -19.27 -10.60 -3.29
N CYS A 431 -20.43 -11.03 -3.76
CA CYS A 431 -20.60 -12.38 -4.34
C CYS A 431 -20.38 -12.39 -5.85
N VAL A 432 -20.94 -11.44 -6.60
CA VAL A 432 -21.14 -11.53 -8.04
C VAL A 432 -20.33 -10.50 -8.83
N LEU A 433 -20.40 -9.22 -8.45
CA LEU A 433 -19.79 -8.13 -9.21
C LEU A 433 -18.27 -8.16 -9.10
N PRO A 434 -17.53 -7.89 -10.21
CA PRO A 434 -16.07 -7.87 -10.17
C PRO A 434 -15.55 -6.64 -9.39
N VAL A 435 -14.30 -6.70 -8.95
CA VAL A 435 -13.62 -5.57 -8.31
C VAL A 435 -12.57 -4.98 -9.25
N ASN A 436 -12.60 -3.66 -9.42
CA ASN A 436 -11.59 -2.86 -10.10
C ASN A 436 -10.98 -1.86 -9.11
N TRP A 437 -10.05 -2.34 -8.30
CA TRP A 437 -9.48 -1.58 -7.20
C TRP A 437 -8.77 -0.29 -7.61
N PRO A 438 -7.98 -0.27 -8.71
CA PRO A 438 -7.42 0.98 -9.23
C PRO A 438 -8.47 2.07 -9.50
N GLN A 439 -9.62 1.70 -10.03
CA GLN A 439 -10.70 2.65 -10.32
C GLN A 439 -11.46 3.07 -9.05
N ALA A 440 -11.71 2.14 -8.14
CA ALA A 440 -12.40 2.42 -6.89
C ALA A 440 -11.61 3.40 -6.00
N THR A 441 -10.28 3.28 -5.94
CA THR A 441 -9.41 4.11 -5.10
C THR A 441 -9.06 5.48 -5.69
N GLN A 442 -9.29 5.71 -6.97
CA GLN A 442 -9.05 7.01 -7.60
C GLN A 442 -10.23 7.97 -7.33
N TYR A 443 -10.00 8.94 -6.47
CA TYR A 443 -10.97 9.99 -6.19
C TYR A 443 -10.29 11.38 -6.19
N PRO A 444 -10.79 12.35 -6.99
CA PRO A 444 -10.13 13.65 -7.13
C PRO A 444 -10.03 14.42 -5.82
N GLY A 445 -8.85 14.97 -5.57
CA GLY A 445 -8.59 15.87 -4.45
C GLY A 445 -8.47 15.21 -3.09
N ILE A 446 -8.34 13.88 -3.00
CA ILE A 446 -7.95 13.17 -1.78
C ILE A 446 -6.46 13.41 -1.51
N THR A 447 -6.14 13.72 -0.27
CA THR A 447 -4.75 13.87 0.21
C THR A 447 -4.29 12.69 1.04
N HIS A 448 -5.20 12.06 1.79
CA HIS A 448 -4.87 10.93 2.66
C HIS A 448 -5.95 9.84 2.57
N ILE A 449 -5.51 8.60 2.61
CA ILE A 449 -6.34 7.42 2.82
C ILE A 449 -6.08 6.92 4.23
N VAL A 450 -7.13 6.70 5.01
CA VAL A 450 -7.05 6.03 6.32
C VAL A 450 -7.50 4.59 6.12
N ASP A 451 -6.54 3.66 6.25
CA ASP A 451 -6.79 2.22 6.13
C ASP A 451 -7.21 1.65 7.48
N PHE A 452 -8.43 1.16 7.55
CA PHE A 452 -9.02 0.53 8.73
C PHE A 452 -8.71 -0.98 8.83
N GLY A 453 -7.80 -1.48 8.02
CA GLY A 453 -7.30 -2.85 8.09
C GLY A 453 -8.30 -3.91 7.54
N PRO A 454 -8.12 -5.17 8.01
CA PRO A 454 -6.96 -5.67 8.75
C PRO A 454 -5.71 -5.87 7.89
N GLY A 455 -4.60 -6.26 8.51
CA GLY A 455 -3.36 -6.66 7.84
C GLY A 455 -2.19 -5.68 7.99
N GLY A 456 -2.40 -4.52 8.61
CA GLY A 456 -1.32 -3.57 8.91
C GLY A 456 -0.48 -3.24 7.66
N LEU A 457 0.84 -3.45 7.73
CA LEU A 457 1.77 -3.21 6.61
C LEU A 457 1.60 -4.18 5.42
N SER A 458 0.98 -5.32 5.62
CA SER A 458 0.71 -6.33 4.58
C SER A 458 -0.74 -6.27 4.09
N GLY A 459 -1.53 -5.35 4.64
CA GLY A 459 -2.94 -5.14 4.36
C GLY A 459 -3.24 -4.40 3.06
N PHE A 460 -4.50 -3.97 2.95
CA PHE A 460 -4.98 -3.29 1.75
C PHE A 460 -4.37 -1.91 1.53
N GLY A 461 -3.80 -1.26 2.56
CA GLY A 461 -2.95 -0.07 2.38
C GLY A 461 -1.80 -0.30 1.40
N PHE A 462 -1.14 -1.47 1.47
CA PHE A 462 -0.10 -1.84 0.49
C PHE A 462 -0.68 -2.08 -0.91
N VAL A 463 -1.84 -2.75 -1.01
CA VAL A 463 -2.51 -2.99 -2.30
C VAL A 463 -2.97 -1.67 -2.93
N ALA A 464 -3.57 -0.79 -2.13
CA ALA A 464 -3.99 0.55 -2.57
C ALA A 464 -2.81 1.41 -3.02
N TYR A 465 -1.68 1.36 -2.29
CA TYR A 465 -0.47 2.10 -2.67
C TYR A 465 -0.04 1.79 -4.11
N LYS A 466 -0.09 0.52 -4.52
CA LYS A 466 0.24 0.12 -5.90
C LYS A 466 -0.66 0.74 -6.96
N SER A 467 -1.90 1.04 -6.61
CA SER A 467 -2.87 1.65 -7.53
C SER A 467 -2.78 3.18 -7.58
N ILE A 468 -2.27 3.81 -6.51
CA ILE A 468 -2.18 5.27 -6.38
C ILE A 468 -0.73 5.78 -6.36
N GLU A 469 0.25 4.90 -6.63
CA GLU A 469 1.68 5.28 -6.65
C GLU A 469 1.92 6.49 -7.57
N GLY A 470 2.63 7.49 -7.05
CA GLY A 470 2.89 8.75 -7.78
C GLY A 470 1.77 9.80 -7.74
N SER A 471 0.60 9.49 -7.14
CA SER A 471 -0.50 10.46 -7.03
C SER A 471 -0.29 11.53 -5.95
N GLY A 472 0.66 11.32 -5.03
CA GLY A 472 0.88 12.19 -3.88
C GLY A 472 -0.06 11.92 -2.69
N VAL A 473 -0.92 10.91 -2.78
CA VAL A 473 -1.82 10.51 -1.68
C VAL A 473 -1.06 9.68 -0.66
N SER A 474 -1.13 10.07 0.62
CA SER A 474 -0.54 9.33 1.73
C SER A 474 -1.53 8.31 2.30
N ILE A 475 -1.02 7.16 2.75
CA ILE A 475 -1.85 6.12 3.37
C ILE A 475 -1.45 5.97 4.84
N VAL A 476 -2.42 6.17 5.74
CA VAL A 476 -2.25 5.99 7.19
C VAL A 476 -2.94 4.70 7.61
N CYS A 477 -2.16 3.73 8.09
CA CYS A 477 -2.68 2.43 8.51
C CYS A 477 -3.01 2.42 10.01
N THR A 478 -4.28 2.20 10.35
CA THR A 478 -4.73 2.16 11.76
C THR A 478 -4.19 0.95 12.52
N GLY A 479 -3.82 -0.11 11.82
CA GLY A 479 -3.21 -1.32 12.38
C GLY A 479 -1.69 -1.25 12.56
N VAL A 480 -1.03 -0.12 12.22
CA VAL A 480 0.42 0.07 12.33
C VAL A 480 0.71 1.09 13.42
N LEU A 481 1.32 0.67 14.52
CA LEU A 481 1.61 1.56 15.66
C LEU A 481 2.91 2.33 15.46
N VAL A 482 3.91 1.71 14.82
CA VAL A 482 5.21 2.32 14.57
C VAL A 482 5.59 2.26 13.10
N PRO A 483 6.28 3.28 12.55
CA PRO A 483 6.71 3.27 11.15
C PRO A 483 7.71 2.15 10.87
N HIS A 484 7.62 1.56 9.68
CA HIS A 484 8.55 0.52 9.24
C HIS A 484 9.42 1.01 8.09
N SER A 485 10.74 0.90 8.22
CA SER A 485 11.71 1.43 7.26
C SER A 485 11.56 0.87 5.84
N SER A 486 11.25 -0.43 5.70
CA SER A 486 11.08 -1.08 4.39
C SER A 486 9.79 -0.70 3.66
N LYS A 487 8.81 -0.11 4.36
CA LYS A 487 7.52 0.33 3.82
C LYS A 487 7.21 1.78 4.24
N SER A 488 8.19 2.66 4.12
CA SER A 488 8.12 4.07 4.51
C SER A 488 7.07 4.90 3.75
N TYR A 489 6.45 4.33 2.72
CA TYR A 489 5.31 4.90 2.00
C TYR A 489 3.96 4.65 2.69
N LEU A 490 3.93 3.82 3.74
CA LEU A 490 2.78 3.65 4.63
C LEU A 490 3.07 4.35 5.95
N SER A 491 2.14 5.18 6.39
CA SER A 491 2.23 5.90 7.66
C SER A 491 1.62 5.11 8.80
N SER A 492 2.08 5.37 10.01
CA SER A 492 1.56 4.73 11.21
C SER A 492 0.34 5.45 11.78
N LYS A 493 -0.36 4.78 12.69
CA LYS A 493 -1.51 5.30 13.43
C LYS A 493 -1.26 6.64 14.12
N ALA A 494 -0.02 6.93 14.52
CA ALA A 494 0.35 8.18 15.17
C ALA A 494 0.02 9.42 14.34
N ASP A 495 0.07 9.33 13.00
CA ASP A 495 -0.25 10.45 12.11
C ASP A 495 -1.72 10.91 12.24
N LEU A 496 -2.61 10.03 12.71
CA LEU A 496 -4.01 10.38 12.99
C LEU A 496 -4.18 11.33 14.19
N TYR A 497 -3.15 11.45 15.06
CA TYR A 497 -3.22 12.18 16.31
C TYR A 497 -2.26 13.39 16.37
N LYS A 498 -1.42 13.61 15.37
CA LYS A 498 -0.51 14.76 15.33
C LYS A 498 -1.29 16.08 15.29
N ALA A 499 -0.88 17.03 16.12
CA ALA A 499 -1.54 18.33 16.25
C ALA A 499 -1.20 19.31 15.10
N ASN A 500 -0.08 19.10 14.41
CA ASN A 500 0.38 19.94 13.30
C ASN A 500 0.42 19.13 11.99
N LEU A 501 -0.24 19.64 10.95
CA LEU A 501 -0.25 18.98 9.63
C LEU A 501 1.16 18.87 9.02
N ALA A 502 2.07 19.78 9.36
CA ALA A 502 3.45 19.70 8.90
C ALA A 502 4.22 18.48 9.43
N ASP A 503 3.76 17.92 10.56
CA ASP A 503 4.35 16.73 11.18
C ASP A 503 3.71 15.42 10.69
N VAL A 504 2.64 15.50 9.90
CA VAL A 504 1.99 14.34 9.30
C VAL A 504 2.78 13.90 8.09
N THR A 505 2.97 12.58 7.94
CA THR A 505 3.60 12.03 6.74
C THR A 505 2.70 12.31 5.53
N ALA A 506 3.19 13.15 4.63
CA ALA A 506 2.50 13.52 3.40
C ALA A 506 3.47 13.59 2.24
N VAL A 507 2.99 13.25 1.05
CA VAL A 507 3.73 13.48 -0.19
C VAL A 507 3.20 14.77 -0.79
N PRO A 508 3.99 15.85 -0.87
CA PRO A 508 3.54 17.10 -1.48
C PRO A 508 3.14 16.85 -2.94
N ASN A 509 2.19 17.61 -3.45
CA ASN A 509 1.88 17.62 -4.88
C ASN A 509 3.00 18.29 -5.66
N TRP A 510 4.14 17.61 -5.75
CA TRP A 510 5.35 18.12 -6.42
C TRP A 510 5.14 18.34 -7.92
N GLY A 511 4.14 17.70 -8.53
CA GLY A 511 3.73 17.98 -9.91
C GLY A 511 3.20 19.40 -10.08
N ALA A 512 2.46 19.95 -9.11
CA ALA A 512 2.04 21.35 -9.13
C ALA A 512 3.18 22.33 -8.82
N GLU A 513 4.11 21.91 -7.94
CA GLU A 513 5.24 22.75 -7.51
C GLU A 513 6.39 22.73 -8.52
N TYR A 514 6.80 21.53 -8.97
CA TYR A 514 7.98 21.32 -9.81
C TYR A 514 7.66 20.89 -11.25
N GLY A 515 6.38 20.72 -11.59
CA GLY A 515 5.95 20.35 -12.93
C GLY A 515 6.30 21.41 -13.98
N PRO A 516 6.28 21.03 -15.26
CA PRO A 516 6.58 21.96 -16.34
C PRO A 516 5.62 23.15 -16.35
N LYS A 517 6.19 24.37 -16.41
CA LYS A 517 5.41 25.61 -16.51
C LYS A 517 5.68 26.26 -17.86
N LEU A 518 4.64 26.72 -18.55
CA LEU A 518 4.82 27.56 -19.73
C LEU A 518 5.12 28.99 -19.29
N VAL A 519 6.27 29.49 -19.70
CA VAL A 519 6.70 30.87 -19.46
C VAL A 519 7.07 31.55 -20.78
N ARG A 520 6.99 32.88 -20.82
CA ARG A 520 7.51 33.64 -21.96
C ARG A 520 8.94 34.06 -21.67
N ALA A 521 9.85 33.79 -22.61
CA ALA A 521 11.22 34.23 -22.52
C ALA A 521 11.28 35.76 -22.53
N ALA A 522 12.00 36.34 -21.55
CA ALA A 522 12.05 37.78 -21.36
C ALA A 522 12.68 38.54 -22.52
N HIS A 523 13.57 37.88 -23.30
CA HIS A 523 14.35 38.52 -24.36
C HIS A 523 13.66 38.56 -25.73
N ASN A 524 12.74 37.60 -26.01
CA ASN A 524 12.07 37.49 -27.32
C ASN A 524 10.58 37.18 -27.25
N GLY A 525 10.02 36.96 -26.05
CA GLY A 525 8.60 36.65 -25.83
C GLY A 525 8.15 35.25 -26.28
N GLU A 526 9.07 34.39 -26.74
CA GLU A 526 8.77 33.01 -27.11
C GLU A 526 8.32 32.18 -25.93
N LEU A 527 7.42 31.24 -26.17
CA LEU A 527 6.97 30.27 -25.17
C LEU A 527 8.08 29.26 -24.89
N GLN A 528 8.41 29.12 -23.62
CA GLN A 528 9.40 28.15 -23.12
C GLN A 528 8.82 27.31 -22.01
N ILE A 529 9.37 26.11 -21.84
CA ILE A 529 9.07 25.22 -20.72
C ILE A 529 10.10 25.49 -19.62
N ASP A 530 9.62 25.96 -18.46
CA ASP A 530 10.45 26.18 -17.27
C ASP A 530 10.31 25.02 -16.29
N THR A 531 11.45 24.43 -15.92
CA THR A 531 11.58 23.41 -14.88
C THR A 531 12.91 23.61 -14.14
N PRO A 532 13.08 23.01 -12.95
CA PRO A 532 14.41 22.98 -12.30
C PRO A 532 15.51 22.43 -13.23
N MET A 533 15.20 21.39 -14.03
CA MET A 533 16.14 20.82 -14.98
C MET A 533 16.52 21.80 -16.08
N SER A 534 15.56 22.53 -16.66
CA SER A 534 15.84 23.51 -17.73
C SER A 534 16.76 24.64 -17.25
N ARG A 535 16.63 25.06 -16.00
CA ARG A 535 17.50 26.08 -15.39
C ARG A 535 18.92 25.55 -15.18
N VAL A 536 19.11 24.30 -14.80
CA VAL A 536 20.42 23.65 -14.63
C VAL A 536 21.14 23.47 -15.95
N LEU A 537 20.43 22.99 -16.97
CA LEU A 537 21.00 22.67 -18.27
C LEU A 537 21.10 23.86 -19.21
N GLY A 538 20.39 24.97 -18.93
CA GLY A 538 20.30 26.14 -19.81
C GLY A 538 19.60 25.86 -21.15
N ALA A 539 18.71 24.88 -21.18
CA ALA A 539 17.97 24.41 -22.35
C ALA A 539 16.54 24.03 -21.93
N PRO A 540 15.58 23.95 -22.86
CA PRO A 540 14.25 23.42 -22.57
C PRO A 540 14.32 22.04 -21.90
N THR A 541 13.23 21.65 -21.22
CA THR A 541 13.14 20.40 -20.45
C THR A 541 13.41 19.13 -21.24
N VAL A 542 13.22 19.18 -22.56
CA VAL A 542 13.50 18.03 -23.44
C VAL A 542 15.00 17.86 -23.59
N MET A 543 15.47 16.65 -23.29
CA MET A 543 16.88 16.28 -23.37
C MET A 543 16.99 15.00 -24.19
N VAL A 544 17.96 14.95 -25.07
CA VAL A 544 18.34 13.73 -25.77
C VAL A 544 19.47 13.07 -25.01
N GLY A 545 19.14 12.00 -24.27
CA GLY A 545 20.13 11.18 -23.58
C GLY A 545 21.07 10.48 -24.54
N ALA A 546 22.21 10.01 -24.04
CA ALA A 546 23.16 9.26 -24.83
C ALA A 546 22.52 7.97 -25.38
N MET A 547 22.48 7.85 -26.67
CA MET A 547 22.08 6.62 -27.37
C MET A 547 23.32 5.77 -27.69
N MET A 548 23.13 4.63 -28.38
CA MET A 548 24.22 3.77 -28.80
C MET A 548 25.27 4.53 -29.60
N PRO A 549 26.57 4.30 -29.37
CA PRO A 549 27.66 5.02 -30.05
C PRO A 549 27.59 4.93 -31.58
N THR A 550 26.97 3.90 -32.11
CA THR A 550 26.77 3.68 -33.53
C THR A 550 25.70 4.60 -34.15
N THR A 551 24.79 5.13 -33.34
CA THR A 551 23.68 5.98 -33.80
C THR A 551 23.88 7.46 -33.49
N ILE A 552 24.67 7.80 -32.45
CA ILE A 552 25.00 9.20 -32.15
C ILE A 552 26.42 9.51 -32.60
N ASN A 553 26.51 10.37 -33.60
CA ASN A 553 27.74 11.02 -34.00
C ASN A 553 27.74 12.50 -33.60
N GLU A 554 28.89 13.14 -33.72
CA GLU A 554 29.09 14.53 -33.33
C GLU A 554 28.17 15.49 -34.12
N HIS A 555 27.83 15.19 -35.37
CA HIS A 555 26.92 16.00 -36.18
C HIS A 555 25.49 15.97 -35.64
N PHE A 556 25.02 14.79 -35.17
CA PHE A 556 23.71 14.68 -34.54
C PHE A 556 23.64 15.48 -33.24
N ILE A 557 24.65 15.36 -32.38
CA ILE A 557 24.73 16.12 -31.13
C ILE A 557 24.68 17.62 -31.39
N VAL A 558 25.48 18.10 -32.38
CA VAL A 558 25.49 19.52 -32.74
C VAL A 558 24.15 19.97 -33.32
N ALA A 559 23.47 19.13 -34.12
CA ALA A 559 22.15 19.44 -34.65
C ALA A 559 21.11 19.61 -33.57
N VAL A 560 21.08 18.71 -32.57
CA VAL A 560 20.19 18.79 -31.42
C VAL A 560 20.49 20.05 -30.59
N ASN A 561 21.75 20.33 -30.32
CA ASN A 561 22.17 21.52 -29.58
C ASN A 561 21.82 22.83 -30.33
N LYS A 562 21.98 22.86 -31.67
CA LYS A 562 21.56 24.01 -32.50
C LYS A 562 20.05 24.24 -32.48
N ALA A 563 19.26 23.15 -32.33
CA ALA A 563 17.81 23.23 -32.13
C ALA A 563 17.40 23.72 -30.74
N GLY A 564 18.36 24.02 -29.86
CA GLY A 564 18.11 24.56 -28.51
C GLY A 564 17.93 23.51 -27.43
N TYR A 565 18.20 22.23 -27.72
CA TYR A 565 18.02 21.14 -26.75
C TYR A 565 19.36 20.63 -26.22
N HIS A 566 19.34 20.07 -25.02
CA HIS A 566 20.50 19.43 -24.40
C HIS A 566 20.67 17.99 -24.92
N THR A 567 21.91 17.57 -25.15
CA THR A 567 22.25 16.19 -25.51
C THR A 567 23.58 15.75 -24.91
N GLU A 568 23.76 14.43 -24.77
CA GLU A 568 24.95 13.80 -24.21
C GLU A 568 25.77 13.10 -25.28
N LEU A 569 27.09 13.19 -25.19
CA LEU A 569 28.00 12.33 -25.96
C LEU A 569 28.07 10.95 -25.30
N ALA A 570 27.73 9.89 -26.04
CA ALA A 570 27.86 8.52 -25.55
C ALA A 570 29.35 8.12 -25.43
N GLY A 571 29.79 7.81 -24.21
CA GLY A 571 31.12 7.27 -23.92
C GLY A 571 31.21 5.76 -24.08
N GLY A 572 30.07 5.06 -23.95
CA GLY A 572 30.04 3.60 -24.17
C GLY A 572 30.52 3.23 -25.58
N GLY A 573 31.46 2.28 -25.67
CA GLY A 573 32.07 1.90 -26.94
C GLY A 573 33.27 2.75 -27.39
N ILE A 574 33.59 3.83 -26.67
CA ILE A 574 34.87 4.56 -26.83
C ILE A 574 35.90 3.85 -25.96
N ILE A 575 36.76 3.04 -26.56
CA ILE A 575 37.64 2.12 -25.86
C ILE A 575 39.08 2.62 -25.69
N THR A 576 39.40 3.80 -26.23
CA THR A 576 40.71 4.43 -26.08
C THR A 576 40.59 5.92 -25.79
N GLU A 577 41.54 6.47 -25.02
CA GLU A 577 41.59 7.88 -24.71
C GLU A 577 41.81 8.75 -25.95
N PRO A 578 42.70 8.43 -26.92
CA PRO A 578 42.82 9.21 -28.15
C PRO A 578 41.54 9.32 -28.97
N ASP A 579 40.71 8.26 -29.01
CA ASP A 579 39.40 8.33 -29.68
C ASP A 579 38.43 9.26 -28.95
N LEU A 580 38.43 9.23 -27.63
CA LEU A 580 37.62 10.16 -26.81
C LEU A 580 38.02 11.59 -27.05
N GLU A 581 39.33 11.90 -27.01
CA GLU A 581 39.84 13.24 -27.26
C GLU A 581 39.51 13.72 -28.66
N ARG A 582 39.66 12.88 -29.66
CA ARG A 582 39.32 13.17 -31.06
C ARG A 582 37.82 13.52 -31.20
N ARG A 583 36.94 12.73 -30.64
CA ARG A 583 35.49 12.96 -30.71
C ARG A 583 35.10 14.27 -30.01
N ILE A 584 35.61 14.52 -28.81
CA ILE A 584 35.35 15.76 -28.08
C ILE A 584 35.91 16.95 -28.84
N SER A 585 37.12 16.86 -29.41
CA SER A 585 37.69 17.92 -30.24
C SER A 585 36.86 18.24 -31.49
N ASN A 586 36.33 17.19 -32.15
CA ASN A 586 35.41 17.36 -33.28
C ASN A 586 34.12 18.06 -32.81
N LEU A 587 33.58 17.67 -31.66
CA LEU A 587 32.38 18.28 -31.10
C LEU A 587 32.57 19.76 -30.83
N VAL A 588 33.69 20.12 -30.20
CA VAL A 588 34.06 21.53 -29.95
C VAL A 588 34.14 22.32 -31.23
N ARG A 589 34.81 21.78 -32.26
CA ARG A 589 34.96 22.42 -33.56
C ARG A 589 33.62 22.66 -34.29
N LEU A 590 32.65 21.74 -34.13
CA LEU A 590 31.36 21.82 -34.83
C LEU A 590 30.30 22.58 -34.01
N SER A 591 30.51 22.76 -32.71
CA SER A 591 29.57 23.42 -31.80
C SER A 591 29.72 24.95 -31.84
N GLN A 592 28.69 25.64 -31.37
CA GLN A 592 28.77 27.10 -31.16
C GLN A 592 29.75 27.46 -30.03
N PRO A 593 30.43 28.60 -30.09
CA PRO A 593 31.29 29.05 -29.01
C PRO A 593 30.55 29.09 -27.66
N GLY A 594 31.17 28.52 -26.62
CA GLY A 594 30.59 28.51 -25.27
C GLY A 594 29.56 27.39 -24.99
N GLN A 595 29.23 26.58 -26.00
CA GLN A 595 28.34 25.47 -25.80
C GLN A 595 28.96 24.34 -24.98
N GLY A 596 28.33 24.00 -23.87
CA GLY A 596 28.80 22.96 -22.97
C GLY A 596 28.56 21.54 -23.50
N ILE A 597 29.51 20.65 -23.21
CA ILE A 597 29.48 19.24 -23.56
C ILE A 597 29.20 18.42 -22.30
N THR A 598 28.24 17.50 -22.37
CA THR A 598 28.03 16.47 -21.36
C THR A 598 28.46 15.10 -21.88
N LEU A 599 29.37 14.43 -21.18
CA LEU A 599 29.82 13.08 -21.51
C LEU A 599 29.03 12.06 -20.67
N ASN A 600 28.51 11.03 -21.34
CA ASN A 600 27.90 9.89 -20.66
C ASN A 600 28.92 8.76 -20.57
N CYS A 601 29.30 8.38 -19.36
CA CYS A 601 30.24 7.27 -19.06
C CYS A 601 29.51 6.09 -18.46
N ILE A 602 29.96 4.87 -18.78
CA ILE A 602 29.44 3.63 -18.21
C ILE A 602 30.25 3.31 -16.97
N TYR A 603 29.64 3.45 -15.79
CA TYR A 603 30.30 3.29 -14.49
C TYR A 603 30.70 1.85 -14.19
N ILE A 604 29.82 0.88 -14.56
CA ILE A 604 30.09 -0.55 -14.31
C ILE A 604 31.26 -1.08 -15.16
N ASP A 605 31.55 -0.47 -16.32
CA ASP A 605 32.71 -0.84 -17.12
C ASP A 605 33.96 -0.11 -16.62
N GLN A 606 34.65 -0.76 -15.71
CA GLN A 606 35.85 -0.21 -15.08
C GLN A 606 37.01 0.07 -16.07
N ARG A 607 37.04 -0.60 -17.22
CA ARG A 607 38.07 -0.34 -18.27
C ARG A 607 37.82 1.03 -18.87
N GLN A 608 36.58 1.31 -19.25
CA GLN A 608 36.25 2.60 -19.86
C GLN A 608 36.25 3.72 -18.78
N TRP A 609 35.70 3.47 -17.61
CA TRP A 609 35.67 4.44 -16.53
C TRP A 609 37.06 4.91 -16.10
N SER A 610 38.03 4.00 -15.96
CA SER A 610 39.37 4.29 -15.48
C SER A 610 40.16 5.30 -16.32
N PHE A 611 39.87 5.44 -17.61
CA PHE A 611 40.50 6.45 -18.45
C PHE A 611 39.56 7.61 -18.81
N GLN A 612 38.27 7.35 -19.04
CA GLN A 612 37.33 8.37 -19.49
C GLN A 612 37.14 9.49 -18.45
N PHE A 613 36.93 9.12 -17.18
CA PHE A 613 36.73 10.10 -16.13
C PHE A 613 37.97 10.99 -15.88
N PRO A 614 39.19 10.45 -15.70
CA PRO A 614 40.39 11.29 -15.62
C PRO A 614 40.66 12.11 -16.88
N ALA A 615 40.43 11.56 -18.07
CA ALA A 615 40.59 12.30 -19.32
C ALA A 615 39.64 13.51 -19.40
N LEU A 616 38.37 13.33 -19.00
CA LEU A 616 37.39 14.42 -18.89
C LEU A 616 37.91 15.57 -18.02
N LEU A 617 38.44 15.27 -16.85
CA LEU A 617 39.00 16.27 -15.94
C LEU A 617 40.23 16.98 -16.54
N ARG A 618 41.15 16.24 -17.19
CA ARG A 618 42.31 16.81 -17.88
C ARG A 618 41.92 17.72 -19.03
N MET A 619 40.94 17.31 -19.85
CA MET A 619 40.41 18.12 -20.95
C MET A 619 39.76 19.38 -20.42
N ARG A 620 38.98 19.32 -19.36
CA ARG A 620 38.38 20.48 -18.74
C ARG A 620 39.44 21.47 -18.23
N ALA A 621 40.48 20.96 -17.60
CA ALA A 621 41.64 21.80 -17.15
C ALA A 621 42.36 22.50 -18.32
N LYS A 622 42.35 21.91 -19.53
CA LYS A 622 42.88 22.52 -20.76
C LYS A 622 41.91 23.51 -21.42
N GLY A 623 40.75 23.79 -20.79
CA GLY A 623 39.80 24.78 -21.30
C GLY A 623 38.71 24.18 -22.22
N VAL A 624 38.67 22.89 -22.42
CA VAL A 624 37.56 22.25 -23.19
C VAL A 624 36.23 22.52 -22.47
N PRO A 625 35.14 22.91 -23.16
CA PRO A 625 33.91 23.35 -22.54
C PRO A 625 33.06 22.16 -22.03
N ILE A 626 33.63 21.33 -21.16
CA ILE A 626 32.91 20.24 -20.52
C ILE A 626 32.04 20.82 -19.42
N ALA A 627 30.73 20.65 -19.54
CA ALA A 627 29.75 21.22 -18.66
C ALA A 627 29.17 20.18 -17.66
N GLY A 628 29.13 18.91 -18.03
CA GLY A 628 28.53 17.86 -17.23
C GLY A 628 29.09 16.47 -17.46
N LEU A 629 28.80 15.62 -16.50
CA LEU A 629 29.05 14.17 -16.58
C LEU A 629 27.73 13.44 -16.36
N CYS A 630 27.43 12.46 -17.19
CA CYS A 630 26.36 11.52 -16.94
C CYS A 630 26.93 10.15 -16.59
N ILE A 631 26.48 9.54 -15.51
CA ILE A 631 26.92 8.23 -15.02
C ILE A 631 25.82 7.22 -15.34
N GLY A 632 26.10 6.35 -16.31
CA GLY A 632 25.23 5.26 -16.74
C GLY A 632 25.79 3.89 -16.30
N GLY A 633 24.92 2.88 -16.29
CA GLY A 633 25.30 1.52 -15.92
C GLY A 633 25.60 1.32 -14.44
N GLY A 634 24.75 1.86 -13.58
CA GLY A 634 24.81 1.77 -12.13
C GLY A 634 24.92 3.11 -11.44
N VAL A 635 24.52 3.13 -10.16
CA VAL A 635 24.66 4.29 -9.27
C VAL A 635 25.81 4.01 -8.30
N PRO A 636 26.82 4.91 -8.19
CA PRO A 636 27.92 4.75 -7.23
C PRO A 636 27.42 4.77 -5.79
N SER A 637 28.18 4.16 -4.86
CA SER A 637 27.96 4.37 -3.43
C SER A 637 28.08 5.85 -3.06
N LEU A 638 27.53 6.27 -1.94
CA LEU A 638 27.60 7.65 -1.46
C LEU A 638 29.05 8.18 -1.39
N ASP A 639 29.97 7.37 -0.87
CA ASP A 639 31.39 7.74 -0.75
C ASP A 639 32.04 7.92 -2.13
N SER A 640 31.80 7.00 -3.06
CA SER A 640 32.31 7.07 -4.42
C SER A 640 31.72 8.27 -5.17
N ALA A 641 30.41 8.52 -5.02
CA ALA A 641 29.74 9.68 -5.61
C ALA A 641 30.27 11.00 -5.04
N THR A 642 30.56 11.04 -3.74
CA THR A 642 31.18 12.20 -3.06
C THR A 642 32.55 12.52 -3.65
N ALA A 643 33.41 11.49 -3.84
CA ALA A 643 34.73 11.68 -4.46
C ALA A 643 34.60 12.20 -5.91
N ILE A 644 33.69 11.64 -6.69
CA ILE A 644 33.41 12.10 -8.07
C ILE A 644 32.93 13.53 -8.08
N ILE A 645 31.92 13.89 -7.30
CA ILE A 645 31.31 15.23 -7.24
C ILE A 645 32.37 16.26 -6.81
N ASN A 646 33.22 15.97 -5.83
CA ASN A 646 34.31 16.85 -5.41
C ASN A 646 35.31 17.07 -6.54
N SER A 647 35.66 16.05 -7.31
CA SER A 647 36.51 16.17 -8.49
C SER A 647 35.88 17.04 -9.59
N LEU A 648 34.56 16.85 -9.86
CA LEU A 648 33.82 17.67 -10.81
C LEU A 648 33.77 19.14 -10.38
N ARG A 649 33.49 19.40 -9.10
CA ARG A 649 33.44 20.74 -8.52
C ARG A 649 34.81 21.45 -8.66
N SER A 650 35.87 20.74 -8.32
CA SER A 650 37.26 21.28 -8.42
C SER A 650 37.65 21.57 -9.86
N ALA A 651 37.15 20.81 -10.83
CA ALA A 651 37.36 21.05 -12.26
C ALA A 651 36.45 22.15 -12.85
N GLY A 652 35.47 22.67 -12.10
CA GLY A 652 34.48 23.63 -12.60
C GLY A 652 33.45 23.01 -13.55
N ILE A 653 33.19 21.72 -13.44
CA ILE A 653 32.09 21.02 -14.15
C ILE A 653 30.81 21.28 -13.38
N ARG A 654 29.70 21.61 -14.06
CA ARG A 654 28.54 22.26 -13.48
C ARG A 654 27.47 21.32 -12.97
N HIS A 655 27.39 20.09 -13.47
CA HIS A 655 26.36 19.11 -13.06
C HIS A 655 26.81 17.68 -13.25
N VAL A 656 26.14 16.79 -12.53
CA VAL A 656 26.22 15.34 -12.74
C VAL A 656 24.84 14.76 -12.93
N ALA A 657 24.69 13.80 -13.85
CA ALA A 657 23.46 13.03 -14.01
C ALA A 657 23.71 11.57 -13.62
N PHE A 658 22.73 10.94 -12.99
CA PHE A 658 22.72 9.51 -12.67
C PHE A 658 21.55 8.81 -13.37
N LYS A 659 21.77 7.58 -13.85
CA LYS A 659 20.77 6.76 -14.57
C LYS A 659 20.34 5.54 -13.73
N PRO A 660 19.49 5.73 -12.71
CA PRO A 660 18.93 4.60 -11.98
C PRO A 660 17.91 3.82 -12.81
N ASN A 661 17.87 2.49 -12.62
CA ASN A 661 16.93 1.58 -13.28
C ASN A 661 15.94 0.89 -12.32
N ALA A 662 16.09 1.12 -11.01
CA ALA A 662 15.25 0.55 -9.97
C ALA A 662 14.92 1.59 -8.89
N ALA A 663 13.84 1.40 -8.15
CA ALA A 663 13.44 2.29 -7.06
C ALA A 663 14.50 2.40 -5.96
N SER A 664 15.24 1.32 -5.67
CA SER A 664 16.37 1.34 -4.74
C SER A 664 17.46 2.29 -5.22
N ALA A 665 17.85 2.20 -6.48
CA ALA A 665 18.86 3.07 -7.08
C ALA A 665 18.42 4.55 -7.15
N ILE A 666 17.10 4.83 -7.28
CA ILE A 666 16.56 6.21 -7.13
C ILE A 666 16.81 6.72 -5.71
N ARG A 667 16.59 5.89 -4.67
CA ARG A 667 16.88 6.28 -3.28
C ARG A 667 18.35 6.61 -3.08
N ASP A 668 19.26 5.84 -3.68
CA ASP A 668 20.70 6.11 -3.62
C ASP A 668 21.02 7.48 -4.25
N VAL A 669 20.45 7.80 -5.42
CA VAL A 669 20.60 9.13 -6.04
C VAL A 669 20.04 10.24 -5.15
N VAL A 670 18.90 10.03 -4.50
CA VAL A 670 18.30 10.99 -3.57
C VAL A 670 19.21 11.22 -2.35
N ASN A 671 19.80 10.14 -1.81
CA ASN A 671 20.76 10.26 -0.69
C ASN A 671 22.02 11.02 -1.10
N ILE A 672 22.54 10.78 -2.30
CA ILE A 672 23.67 11.55 -2.86
C ILE A 672 23.27 13.02 -3.02
N ALA A 673 22.08 13.32 -3.55
CA ALA A 673 21.60 14.68 -3.74
C ALA A 673 21.40 15.43 -2.41
N ARG A 674 20.94 14.74 -1.36
CA ARG A 674 20.83 15.31 -0.02
C ARG A 674 22.19 15.66 0.58
N ALA A 675 23.19 14.80 0.39
CA ALA A 675 24.55 15.04 0.87
C ALA A 675 25.27 16.17 0.10
N HIS A 676 24.85 16.46 -1.13
CA HIS A 676 25.44 17.44 -2.03
C HIS A 676 24.39 18.41 -2.57
N ALA A 677 23.55 18.98 -1.69
CA ALA A 677 22.45 19.88 -2.07
C ALA A 677 22.91 21.17 -2.79
N ASP A 678 24.19 21.53 -2.66
CA ASP A 678 24.85 22.67 -3.31
C ASP A 678 25.38 22.36 -4.72
N PHE A 679 25.31 21.08 -5.17
CA PHE A 679 25.79 20.68 -6.49
C PHE A 679 24.63 20.17 -7.36
N PRO A 680 24.45 20.68 -8.58
CA PRO A 680 23.36 20.28 -9.45
C PRO A 680 23.42 18.80 -9.84
N ILE A 681 22.40 18.04 -9.44
CA ILE A 681 22.24 16.61 -9.73
C ILE A 681 21.00 16.40 -10.57
N VAL A 682 21.14 15.71 -11.69
CA VAL A 682 20.05 15.32 -12.59
C VAL A 682 19.80 13.82 -12.45
N LEU A 683 18.55 13.44 -12.12
CA LEU A 683 18.13 12.06 -12.11
C LEU A 683 17.48 11.73 -13.46
N GLN A 684 18.06 10.77 -14.20
CA GLN A 684 17.51 10.24 -15.45
C GLN A 684 16.93 8.85 -15.20
N TRP A 685 15.62 8.79 -14.94
CA TRP A 685 14.96 7.49 -14.80
C TRP A 685 14.95 6.73 -16.11
N THR A 686 15.65 5.59 -16.17
CA THR A 686 15.75 4.80 -17.39
C THR A 686 14.60 3.82 -17.56
N GLY A 687 13.88 3.49 -16.46
CA GLY A 687 12.83 2.48 -16.50
C GLY A 687 13.34 1.13 -17.04
N GLY A 688 12.48 0.18 -17.18
CA GLY A 688 12.88 -1.13 -17.71
C GLY A 688 13.12 -1.20 -19.22
N ARG A 689 13.16 -0.09 -19.97
CA ARG A 689 13.15 -0.11 -21.43
C ARG A 689 14.11 0.88 -22.09
N ALA A 690 15.02 1.48 -21.35
CA ALA A 690 15.95 2.46 -21.90
C ALA A 690 17.12 1.80 -22.63
N GLY A 691 17.58 2.43 -23.71
CA GLY A 691 18.75 2.01 -24.48
C GLY A 691 18.61 0.64 -25.16
N GLY A 692 17.38 0.18 -25.42
CA GLY A 692 17.12 -1.15 -26.00
C GLY A 692 17.25 -2.29 -24.99
N HIS A 693 17.56 -2.01 -23.74
CA HIS A 693 17.56 -2.96 -22.65
C HIS A 693 16.18 -2.99 -21.98
N HIS A 694 15.68 -4.17 -21.71
CA HIS A 694 14.43 -4.41 -21.02
C HIS A 694 14.76 -5.06 -19.66
N SER A 695 14.37 -4.43 -18.61
CA SER A 695 14.49 -4.96 -17.25
C SER A 695 13.10 -5.25 -16.68
#